data_1541dc1ce98bde1ae36e9c27d53f65a4
#
_entry.id   1541dc1ce98bde1ae36e9c27d53f65a4
#
_cell.length_a   1.000
_cell.length_b   1.000
_cell.length_c   1.000
_cell.angle_alpha   90.00
_cell.angle_beta   90.00
_cell.angle_gamma   90.00
#
_symmetry.space_group_name_H-M   'P 1'
#
loop_
_entity.id
_entity.type
_entity.pdbx_description
1 polymer ?
#
loop_
_entity_poly.entity_id
_entity_poly.type
_entity_poly.pdbx_seq_one_letter_code
_entity_poly.pdbx_strand_id
1 'polypeptide(L)'
;VSALLHDWGKATVLFQQKLLSKNDQFKGDPLRHEWISCMLLNALVQSSGNTKSDEAWLKLLMNQTWDEELLKQTIIKNSDQSKVLDQLPPFAQLAAWLIVSHHRLPNLKTEKEYKKYGSEDISCIKELFEFIEADWGYQNKFEEKEYQQRLQLCFEFEQGLLTQSVEWTKQVKKWSARLLQESQVSEQIFVDGCWRVILHHARLCLMLGDHYYSSCEADKTWKTSLSLVANTDPKTKQAKQYLDEHLVRVSDNAMRVAQSLSRLADEMESAYDIQKLKKKSPQGFEWQDQAVKGIQQFIQKNEGSEKQGWFIVNMASTGKGKTIANAKIMQALSQDGQSLRYVLALGLRTLTLQTGDSYRHDIGLSSDELAVLIGSKAVQELHHQDIKNNQTEEFSIEEIGSESLEELLDNELDYDAMPQAEFMNALFPKNQEQRNKAFLYKPVLTCTIDHLMAATETKRGGKYILPSLRLSSSDLVIDEVDDFNGQDLIAIARLIYLAGMLGRKVMISSATIPPALAEGFFNAYQHGWSLYCAFKKLKNIDTVTMWVDEFKTKTQTINSGKSEDLVQQYKKTHDQFIELRADALSKQIVKHKAYIVDCSDLVTEKEVRRLDQSLQSQYFERIKQNAEQLHFKHHTIDTQTSKKVSFGVVRVANIPPCIALTQYLLNAEWSPGISPRVMAYHSRQVLLLRSEQERHLDQVLKRKEKLGEQTAAFLDDVIRQHLDSTDDEHVIFILVATPVEEVGRDHDFDWAIVEPSSYRSIIQLAGRVLRHRKLDQDIQNPNIALMQYNLKGLRKAKVAFEKPGFEINNDKFKLQTKNLKELLDISEANFNINAIPRIKANQPLQAIKKLADLEHAVMADALTSYKQVGAKPLNSWLTQKW
;
A
#
# COMPACT_ATOMS: atom_id res chain seq x y z
N VAL A 1 11.49 13.21 -27.87
CA VAL A 1 12.31 14.42 -27.67
C VAL A 1 13.04 14.36 -26.34
N SER A 2 12.34 14.12 -25.20
CA SER A 2 12.99 14.04 -23.88
C SER A 2 14.12 13.01 -23.80
N ALA A 3 13.94 11.82 -24.41
CA ALA A 3 14.98 10.79 -24.48
C ALA A 3 16.22 11.20 -25.28
N LEU A 4 16.08 12.09 -26.28
CA LEU A 4 17.19 12.66 -27.02
C LEU A 4 17.96 13.76 -26.27
N LEU A 5 17.36 14.29 -25.20
CA LEU A 5 17.90 15.42 -24.44
C LEU A 5 18.23 15.09 -22.98
N HIS A 6 17.81 13.93 -22.45
CA HIS A 6 17.86 13.66 -20.99
C HIS A 6 19.27 13.69 -20.41
N ASP A 7 20.23 13.21 -21.16
CA ASP A 7 21.65 13.13 -20.81
C ASP A 7 22.53 14.13 -21.57
N TRP A 8 21.94 15.14 -22.20
CA TRP A 8 22.67 16.16 -22.95
C TRP A 8 23.75 16.88 -22.12
N GLY A 9 23.49 17.07 -20.82
CA GLY A 9 24.44 17.63 -19.85
C GLY A 9 25.69 16.77 -19.60
N LYS A 10 25.71 15.53 -20.05
CA LYS A 10 26.94 14.71 -20.05
C LYS A 10 28.04 15.23 -20.99
N ALA A 11 27.71 16.14 -21.90
CA ALA A 11 28.68 16.78 -22.79
C ALA A 11 29.62 17.77 -22.06
N THR A 12 29.42 18.07 -20.80
CA THR A 12 30.28 18.97 -20.00
C THR A 12 31.66 18.40 -19.77
N VAL A 13 32.66 19.27 -19.69
CA VAL A 13 34.06 18.91 -19.42
C VAL A 13 34.19 18.13 -18.10
N LEU A 14 33.52 18.55 -17.06
CA LEU A 14 33.55 17.87 -15.78
C LEU A 14 33.05 16.40 -15.88
N PHE A 15 31.95 16.18 -16.56
CA PHE A 15 31.37 14.86 -16.69
C PHE A 15 32.26 13.93 -17.55
N GLN A 16 32.81 14.44 -18.63
CA GLN A 16 33.74 13.68 -19.50
C GLN A 16 35.03 13.33 -18.75
N GLN A 17 35.59 14.26 -18.00
CA GLN A 17 36.76 13.99 -17.16
C GLN A 17 36.46 12.90 -16.11
N LYS A 18 35.28 12.92 -15.51
CA LYS A 18 34.83 11.90 -14.55
C LYS A 18 34.76 10.50 -15.14
N LEU A 19 34.21 10.39 -16.35
CA LEU A 19 34.07 9.08 -17.01
C LEU A 19 35.44 8.51 -17.44
N LEU A 20 36.35 9.35 -17.89
CA LEU A 20 37.64 8.94 -18.46
C LEU A 20 38.78 8.88 -17.41
N SER A 21 38.54 9.41 -16.21
CA SER A 21 39.52 9.38 -15.14
C SER A 21 39.71 7.98 -14.57
N LYS A 22 40.96 7.54 -14.45
CA LYS A 22 41.34 6.30 -13.76
C LYS A 22 41.41 6.43 -12.25
N ASN A 23 41.14 7.60 -11.70
CA ASN A 23 41.31 7.92 -10.30
C ASN A 23 40.01 7.72 -9.53
N ASP A 24 39.95 6.76 -8.60
CA ASP A 24 38.76 6.44 -7.81
C ASP A 24 38.39 7.51 -6.75
N GLN A 25 39.15 8.59 -6.65
CA GLN A 25 38.93 9.67 -5.68
C GLN A 25 37.93 10.75 -6.17
N PHE A 26 37.05 10.42 -7.08
CA PHE A 26 36.10 11.41 -7.60
C PHE A 26 35.05 11.78 -6.55
N LYS A 27 35.04 13.02 -6.12
CA LYS A 27 34.23 13.54 -5.00
C LYS A 27 32.78 13.90 -5.37
N GLY A 28 32.23 13.44 -6.46
CA GLY A 28 30.87 13.80 -6.94
C GLY A 28 30.85 15.08 -7.79
N ASP A 29 29.71 15.47 -8.29
CA ASP A 29 29.52 16.61 -9.18
C ASP A 29 28.89 17.80 -8.44
N PRO A 30 29.32 19.06 -8.65
CA PRO A 30 28.68 20.26 -8.10
C PRO A 30 27.23 20.38 -8.58
N LEU A 31 26.99 20.10 -9.86
CA LEU A 31 25.67 20.06 -10.49
C LEU A 31 25.45 18.71 -11.16
N ARG A 32 24.25 18.22 -11.11
CA ARG A 32 23.87 16.98 -11.82
C ARG A 32 23.77 17.24 -13.34
N HIS A 33 24.16 16.26 -14.14
CA HIS A 33 24.03 16.34 -15.60
C HIS A 33 22.57 16.51 -16.04
N GLU A 34 21.60 15.98 -15.29
CA GLU A 34 20.18 16.19 -15.57
C GLU A 34 19.78 17.66 -15.43
N TRP A 35 20.33 18.35 -14.43
CA TRP A 35 20.13 19.79 -14.27
C TRP A 35 20.72 20.57 -15.44
N ILE A 36 21.95 20.25 -15.85
CA ILE A 36 22.59 20.87 -17.00
C ILE A 36 21.79 20.58 -18.29
N SER A 37 21.25 19.39 -18.46
CA SER A 37 20.36 19.05 -19.59
C SER A 37 19.10 19.94 -19.58
N CYS A 38 18.51 20.22 -18.42
CA CYS A 38 17.38 21.13 -18.28
C CYS A 38 17.78 22.59 -18.60
N MET A 39 18.97 23.03 -18.20
CA MET A 39 19.49 24.36 -18.53
C MET A 39 19.73 24.50 -20.03
N LEU A 40 20.23 23.47 -20.70
CA LEU A 40 20.36 23.43 -22.17
C LEU A 40 18.99 23.53 -22.86
N LEU A 41 17.99 22.81 -22.35
CA LEU A 41 16.61 22.93 -22.86
C LEU A 41 16.06 24.34 -22.66
N ASN A 42 16.28 24.94 -21.50
CA ASN A 42 15.86 26.33 -21.24
C ASN A 42 16.59 27.34 -22.15
N ALA A 43 17.88 27.16 -22.35
CA ALA A 43 18.66 28.04 -23.29
C ALA A 43 18.11 27.90 -24.71
N LEU A 44 17.75 26.72 -25.15
CA LEU A 44 17.11 26.47 -26.45
C LEU A 44 15.75 27.18 -26.57
N VAL A 45 14.93 27.13 -25.53
CA VAL A 45 13.64 27.83 -25.48
C VAL A 45 13.85 29.34 -25.51
N GLN A 46 14.82 29.87 -24.76
CA GLN A 46 15.13 31.31 -24.77
C GLN A 46 15.65 31.77 -26.13
N SER A 47 16.50 31.00 -26.78
CA SER A 47 17.05 31.31 -28.11
C SER A 47 15.99 31.31 -29.22
N SER A 48 14.81 30.72 -28.98
CA SER A 48 13.70 30.70 -29.95
C SER A 48 13.01 32.06 -30.13
N GLY A 49 13.32 33.03 -29.28
CA GLY A 49 12.71 34.38 -29.30
C GLY A 49 11.28 34.43 -28.73
N ASN A 50 10.64 33.30 -28.43
CA ASN A 50 9.32 33.23 -27.80
C ASN A 50 9.25 32.10 -26.75
N THR A 51 9.53 32.43 -25.51
CA THR A 51 9.57 31.47 -24.38
C THR A 51 8.20 30.94 -23.96
N LYS A 52 7.12 31.49 -24.47
CA LYS A 52 5.75 31.07 -24.16
C LYS A 52 5.18 30.04 -25.16
N SER A 53 5.88 29.81 -26.26
CA SER A 53 5.40 28.98 -27.36
C SER A 53 6.22 27.71 -27.54
N ASP A 54 5.56 26.54 -27.46
CA ASP A 54 6.18 25.28 -27.86
C ASP A 54 6.54 25.22 -29.34
N GLU A 55 5.79 25.91 -30.17
CA GLU A 55 6.04 25.99 -31.61
C GLU A 55 7.41 26.59 -31.92
N ALA A 56 7.81 27.63 -31.18
CA ALA A 56 9.05 28.38 -31.46
C ALA A 56 10.29 27.51 -31.27
N TRP A 57 10.46 26.90 -30.11
CA TRP A 57 11.65 26.06 -29.83
C TRP A 57 11.64 24.75 -30.60
N LEU A 58 10.46 24.16 -30.86
CA LEU A 58 10.34 22.95 -31.67
C LEU A 58 10.72 23.20 -33.14
N LYS A 59 10.40 24.40 -33.67
CA LYS A 59 10.83 24.80 -35.02
C LYS A 59 12.35 24.98 -35.10
N LEU A 60 13.01 25.51 -34.06
CA LEU A 60 14.48 25.55 -34.03
C LEU A 60 15.08 24.16 -34.16
N LEU A 61 14.57 23.19 -33.39
CA LEU A 61 15.02 21.80 -33.45
C LEU A 61 14.71 21.14 -34.81
N MET A 62 13.51 21.36 -35.32
CA MET A 62 13.07 20.80 -36.59
C MET A 62 13.89 21.32 -37.79
N ASN A 63 14.17 22.62 -37.81
CA ASN A 63 14.88 23.30 -38.87
C ASN A 63 16.41 23.25 -38.71
N GLN A 64 16.90 22.81 -37.53
CA GLN A 64 18.32 22.80 -37.16
C GLN A 64 18.94 24.20 -37.25
N THR A 65 18.18 25.24 -36.84
CA THR A 65 18.59 26.65 -36.93
C THR A 65 19.06 27.18 -35.58
N TRP A 66 19.40 26.38 -34.65
CA TRP A 66 20.00 26.76 -33.38
C TRP A 66 21.46 27.16 -33.52
N ASP A 67 21.89 28.07 -32.66
CA ASP A 67 23.28 28.49 -32.55
C ASP A 67 23.87 27.90 -31.26
N GLU A 68 24.86 27.01 -31.44
CA GLU A 68 25.51 26.31 -30.32
C GLU A 68 26.25 27.27 -29.38
N GLU A 69 26.91 28.30 -29.91
CA GLU A 69 27.64 29.30 -29.10
C GLU A 69 26.67 30.14 -28.30
N LEU A 70 25.52 30.50 -28.88
CA LEU A 70 24.46 31.20 -28.19
C LEU A 70 23.89 30.35 -27.04
N LEU A 71 23.71 29.05 -27.20
CA LEU A 71 23.27 28.16 -26.15
C LEU A 71 24.27 28.11 -25.00
N LYS A 72 25.57 27.95 -25.28
CA LYS A 72 26.65 27.97 -24.29
C LYS A 72 26.70 29.29 -23.50
N GLN A 73 26.62 30.41 -24.19
CA GLN A 73 26.58 31.73 -23.54
C GLN A 73 25.34 31.92 -22.66
N THR A 74 24.18 31.40 -23.12
CA THR A 74 22.91 31.50 -22.37
C THR A 74 22.95 30.67 -21.10
N ILE A 75 23.53 29.48 -21.11
CA ILE A 75 23.72 28.65 -19.92
C ILE A 75 24.62 29.38 -18.91
N ILE A 76 25.77 29.88 -19.33
CA ILE A 76 26.70 30.61 -18.45
C ILE A 76 26.00 31.84 -17.82
N LYS A 77 25.25 32.59 -18.60
CA LYS A 77 24.47 33.74 -18.10
C LYS A 77 23.41 33.33 -17.06
N ASN A 78 22.86 32.12 -17.17
CA ASN A 78 21.81 31.61 -16.28
C ASN A 78 22.37 30.77 -15.14
N SER A 79 23.70 30.59 -15.01
CA SER A 79 24.35 29.73 -14.04
C SER A 79 23.99 30.01 -12.58
N ASP A 80 23.77 31.26 -12.25
CA ASP A 80 23.39 31.74 -10.91
C ASP A 80 21.88 31.73 -10.66
N GLN A 81 21.05 31.38 -11.65
CA GLN A 81 19.60 31.40 -11.52
C GLN A 81 19.12 30.08 -10.90
N SER A 82 18.50 30.16 -9.75
CA SER A 82 17.92 28.98 -9.07
C SER A 82 16.63 28.47 -9.73
N LYS A 83 15.91 29.34 -10.49
CA LYS A 83 14.56 29.04 -11.04
C LYS A 83 14.53 29.08 -12.56
N VAL A 84 15.39 28.31 -13.20
CA VAL A 84 15.53 28.29 -14.67
C VAL A 84 14.33 27.69 -15.38
N LEU A 85 13.54 26.86 -14.70
CA LEU A 85 12.47 26.05 -15.30
C LEU A 85 11.09 26.71 -15.27
N ASP A 86 10.92 27.83 -14.56
CA ASP A 86 9.62 28.48 -14.33
C ASP A 86 8.99 29.11 -15.58
N GLN A 87 9.80 29.43 -16.61
CA GLN A 87 9.38 30.14 -17.81
C GLN A 87 9.20 29.24 -19.04
N LEU A 88 9.26 27.93 -18.86
CA LEU A 88 9.14 26.99 -19.97
C LEU A 88 7.69 26.89 -20.48
N PRO A 89 7.47 26.73 -21.81
CA PRO A 89 6.16 26.45 -22.37
C PRO A 89 5.72 25.01 -22.06
N PRO A 90 4.45 24.64 -22.25
CA PRO A 90 3.86 23.38 -21.77
C PRO A 90 4.66 22.09 -22.08
N PHE A 91 4.99 21.82 -23.35
CA PHE A 91 5.74 20.62 -23.67
C PHE A 91 7.19 20.67 -23.20
N ALA A 92 7.80 21.85 -23.17
CA ALA A 92 9.12 21.98 -22.57
C ALA A 92 9.10 21.74 -21.05
N GLN A 93 8.02 22.12 -20.35
CA GLN A 93 7.83 21.75 -18.93
C GLN A 93 7.77 20.22 -18.73
N LEU A 94 6.99 19.51 -19.57
CA LEU A 94 6.93 18.04 -19.52
C LEU A 94 8.30 17.42 -19.81
N ALA A 95 9.01 17.93 -20.81
CA ALA A 95 10.34 17.46 -21.14
C ALA A 95 11.34 17.71 -20.01
N ALA A 96 11.36 18.89 -19.42
CA ALA A 96 12.22 19.23 -18.28
C ALA A 96 11.95 18.32 -17.07
N TRP A 97 10.66 18.06 -16.76
CA TRP A 97 10.32 17.15 -15.69
C TRP A 97 10.83 15.73 -15.94
N LEU A 98 10.67 15.21 -17.14
CA LEU A 98 11.20 13.88 -17.51
C LEU A 98 12.72 13.83 -17.40
N ILE A 99 13.41 14.87 -17.87
CA ILE A 99 14.87 14.98 -17.83
C ILE A 99 15.35 15.02 -16.37
N VAL A 100 14.80 15.89 -15.53
CA VAL A 100 15.27 16.05 -14.15
C VAL A 100 14.91 14.86 -13.25
N SER A 101 13.84 14.14 -13.57
CA SER A 101 13.29 13.09 -12.69
C SER A 101 13.61 11.65 -13.10
N HIS A 102 14.30 11.41 -14.24
CA HIS A 102 14.46 10.03 -14.75
C HIS A 102 15.28 9.13 -13.81
N HIS A 103 16.26 9.65 -13.08
CA HIS A 103 16.96 8.88 -12.05
C HIS A 103 16.34 9.00 -10.67
N ARG A 104 15.80 10.17 -10.32
CA ARG A 104 15.31 10.46 -8.97
C ARG A 104 14.24 11.55 -8.99
N LEU A 105 13.18 11.36 -8.20
CA LEU A 105 12.18 12.40 -7.98
C LEU A 105 12.69 13.49 -7.02
N PRO A 106 12.25 14.75 -7.20
CA PRO A 106 12.55 15.84 -6.28
C PRO A 106 12.12 15.56 -4.83
N ASN A 107 12.82 16.16 -3.90
CA ASN A 107 12.51 16.13 -2.48
C ASN A 107 12.14 17.54 -2.01
N LEU A 108 11.09 17.64 -1.21
CA LEU A 108 10.91 18.80 -0.36
C LEU A 108 12.02 18.79 0.71
N LYS A 109 12.74 19.91 0.85
CA LYS A 109 13.93 19.99 1.70
C LYS A 109 13.60 20.22 3.16
N THR A 110 12.49 20.90 3.47
CA THR A 110 12.15 21.33 4.82
C THR A 110 10.71 20.96 5.21
N GLU A 111 10.50 20.79 6.52
CA GLU A 111 9.17 20.57 7.09
C GLU A 111 8.22 21.77 6.86
N LYS A 112 8.78 22.98 6.75
CA LYS A 112 8.01 24.18 6.43
C LYS A 112 7.49 24.17 4.99
N GLU A 113 8.31 23.73 4.04
CA GLU A 113 7.90 23.52 2.64
C GLU A 113 6.83 22.45 2.56
N TYR A 114 6.97 21.38 3.31
CA TYR A 114 5.97 20.34 3.42
C TYR A 114 4.62 20.88 3.92
N LYS A 115 4.64 21.74 4.94
CA LYS A 115 3.43 22.37 5.49
C LYS A 115 2.82 23.40 4.54
N LYS A 116 3.64 24.12 3.78
CA LYS A 116 3.17 25.14 2.82
C LYS A 116 2.53 24.49 1.60
N TYR A 117 3.13 23.46 1.05
CA TYR A 117 2.77 22.86 -0.23
C TYR A 117 2.10 21.49 -0.13
N GLY A 118 2.25 20.80 0.99
CA GLY A 118 1.58 19.50 1.23
C GLY A 118 0.05 19.60 1.35
N SER A 119 -0.51 20.81 1.26
CA SER A 119 -1.94 21.07 1.33
C SER A 119 -2.53 21.66 0.04
N GLU A 120 -1.70 21.91 -1.00
CA GLU A 120 -2.14 22.54 -2.25
C GLU A 120 -2.26 21.49 -3.36
N ASP A 121 -3.35 21.56 -4.10
CA ASP A 121 -3.50 20.75 -5.31
C ASP A 121 -2.58 21.34 -6.39
N ILE A 122 -1.60 20.53 -6.83
CA ILE A 122 -0.70 20.91 -7.91
C ILE A 122 -1.50 20.88 -9.21
N SER A 123 -1.96 22.05 -9.61
CA SER A 123 -2.77 22.22 -10.82
C SER A 123 -1.94 22.09 -12.08
N CYS A 124 -0.66 22.46 -12.02
CA CYS A 124 0.26 22.39 -13.15
C CYS A 124 1.68 21.98 -12.72
N ILE A 125 2.44 21.45 -13.67
CA ILE A 125 3.81 20.98 -13.43
C ILE A 125 4.76 22.12 -13.04
N LYS A 126 4.45 23.36 -13.42
CA LYS A 126 5.22 24.56 -13.06
C LYS A 126 5.38 24.69 -11.54
N GLU A 127 4.34 24.39 -10.78
CA GLU A 127 4.36 24.44 -9.32
C GLU A 127 5.37 23.43 -8.73
N LEU A 128 5.60 22.30 -9.41
CA LEU A 128 6.62 21.32 -9.02
C LEU A 128 8.05 21.86 -9.21
N PHE A 129 8.27 22.73 -10.17
CA PHE A 129 9.59 23.31 -10.42
C PHE A 129 10.04 24.30 -9.34
N GLU A 130 9.12 24.84 -8.53
CA GLU A 130 9.46 25.65 -7.36
C GLU A 130 10.32 24.91 -6.33
N PHE A 131 10.28 23.57 -6.35
CA PHE A 131 11.06 22.71 -5.44
C PHE A 131 12.37 22.21 -6.04
N ILE A 132 12.67 22.51 -7.30
CA ILE A 132 13.84 22.01 -8.00
C ILE A 132 14.82 23.16 -8.17
N GLU A 133 15.96 23.08 -7.47
CA GLU A 133 17.06 24.02 -7.54
C GLU A 133 18.32 23.33 -8.05
N ALA A 134 19.34 24.09 -8.39
CA ALA A 134 20.60 23.62 -8.95
C ALA A 134 21.29 22.55 -8.10
N ASP A 135 21.21 22.65 -6.78
CA ASP A 135 21.80 21.69 -5.82
C ASP A 135 20.91 20.47 -5.54
N TRP A 136 19.82 20.31 -6.30
CA TRP A 136 18.86 19.25 -6.12
C TRP A 136 19.49 17.85 -6.08
N GLY A 137 19.35 17.18 -4.96
CA GLY A 137 19.76 15.79 -4.79
C GLY A 137 21.22 15.55 -4.48
N TYR A 138 22.05 16.60 -4.34
CA TYR A 138 23.46 16.47 -3.96
C TYR A 138 23.77 17.12 -2.62
N GLN A 139 24.60 16.40 -1.84
CA GLN A 139 25.37 17.00 -0.74
C GLN A 139 26.80 17.21 -1.24
N ASN A 140 27.17 18.47 -1.52
CA ASN A 140 28.54 18.80 -1.89
C ASN A 140 29.45 18.69 -0.67
N LYS A 141 30.53 17.92 -0.82
CA LYS A 141 31.58 17.73 0.21
C LYS A 141 32.90 18.39 -0.23
N PHE A 142 32.80 19.50 -0.96
CA PHE A 142 33.98 20.22 -1.45
C PHE A 142 34.32 21.40 -0.55
N GLU A 143 35.61 21.73 -0.47
CA GLU A 143 36.06 23.06 -0.02
C GLU A 143 35.56 24.13 -1.03
N GLU A 144 35.26 25.32 -0.57
CA GLU A 144 34.64 26.39 -1.40
C GLU A 144 35.42 26.65 -2.69
N LYS A 145 36.76 26.72 -2.61
CA LYS A 145 37.62 26.96 -3.78
C LYS A 145 37.53 25.81 -4.81
N GLU A 146 37.56 24.56 -4.35
CA GLU A 146 37.41 23.37 -5.21
C GLU A 146 36.01 23.33 -5.84
N TYR A 147 35.00 23.68 -5.07
CA TYR A 147 33.61 23.73 -5.56
C TYR A 147 33.48 24.69 -6.74
N GLN A 148 33.98 25.92 -6.62
CA GLN A 148 33.89 26.94 -7.68
C GLN A 148 34.64 26.50 -8.96
N GLN A 149 35.82 25.92 -8.82
CA GLN A 149 36.56 25.41 -9.97
C GLN A 149 35.82 24.30 -10.71
N ARG A 150 35.22 23.37 -9.96
CA ARG A 150 34.46 22.27 -10.55
C ARG A 150 33.11 22.75 -11.11
N LEU A 151 32.48 23.73 -10.48
CA LEU A 151 31.24 24.34 -10.97
C LEU A 151 31.47 24.99 -12.35
N GLN A 152 32.58 25.68 -12.56
CA GLN A 152 32.92 26.25 -13.86
C GLN A 152 32.99 25.18 -14.95
N LEU A 153 33.63 24.03 -14.68
CA LEU A 153 33.73 22.91 -15.63
C LEU A 153 32.36 22.27 -15.98
N CYS A 154 31.31 22.50 -15.16
CA CYS A 154 29.94 22.09 -15.47
C CYS A 154 29.33 22.91 -16.63
N PHE A 155 29.89 24.04 -16.97
CA PHE A 155 29.41 24.93 -18.02
C PHE A 155 30.35 25.01 -19.22
N GLU A 156 31.41 24.22 -19.25
CA GLU A 156 32.37 24.12 -20.36
C GLU A 156 32.07 22.91 -21.24
N PHE A 157 32.11 23.09 -22.58
CA PHE A 157 31.77 22.10 -23.58
C PHE A 157 32.83 22.06 -24.67
N GLU A 158 34.02 21.59 -24.32
CA GLU A 158 35.18 21.60 -25.24
C GLU A 158 34.94 20.81 -26.52
N GLN A 159 34.15 19.74 -26.46
CA GLN A 159 33.84 18.88 -27.61
C GLN A 159 32.48 19.21 -28.28
N GLY A 160 31.87 20.34 -27.91
CA GLY A 160 30.60 20.78 -28.46
C GLY A 160 29.37 20.11 -27.83
N LEU A 161 28.20 20.37 -28.40
CA LEU A 161 26.88 20.01 -27.89
C LEU A 161 26.13 19.02 -28.80
N LEU A 162 26.77 18.10 -29.43
CA LEU A 162 26.18 17.09 -30.34
C LEU A 162 25.61 17.62 -31.67
N THR A 163 25.70 18.90 -31.96
CA THR A 163 25.17 19.50 -33.19
C THR A 163 25.82 18.95 -34.46
N GLN A 164 27.03 18.39 -34.32
CA GLN A 164 27.75 17.74 -35.39
C GLN A 164 27.42 16.25 -35.59
N SER A 165 26.63 15.66 -34.71
CA SER A 165 26.17 14.28 -34.87
C SER A 165 25.03 14.18 -35.88
N VAL A 166 25.30 13.54 -37.04
CA VAL A 166 24.31 13.40 -38.11
C VAL A 166 23.08 12.62 -37.66
N GLU A 167 23.29 11.50 -36.99
CA GLU A 167 22.16 10.65 -36.55
C GLU A 167 21.36 11.26 -35.42
N TRP A 168 21.99 11.91 -34.43
CA TRP A 168 21.29 12.57 -33.38
C TRP A 168 20.45 13.76 -33.88
N THR A 169 21.02 14.63 -34.74
CA THR A 169 20.30 15.76 -35.33
C THR A 169 19.13 15.30 -36.20
N LYS A 170 19.30 14.24 -36.97
CA LYS A 170 18.22 13.61 -37.76
C LYS A 170 17.06 13.14 -36.87
N GLN A 171 17.34 12.48 -35.74
CA GLN A 171 16.30 12.01 -34.82
C GLN A 171 15.65 13.20 -34.10
N VAL A 172 16.42 14.17 -33.67
CA VAL A 172 15.88 15.42 -33.06
C VAL A 172 14.91 16.10 -34.02
N LYS A 173 15.30 16.30 -35.26
CA LYS A 173 14.45 16.87 -36.33
C LYS A 173 13.15 16.08 -36.48
N LYS A 174 13.24 14.77 -36.64
CA LYS A 174 12.08 13.86 -36.80
C LYS A 174 11.09 13.96 -35.66
N TRP A 175 11.57 13.87 -34.42
CA TRP A 175 10.71 13.84 -33.25
C TRP A 175 10.18 15.22 -32.84
N SER A 176 10.93 16.27 -33.10
CA SER A 176 10.45 17.65 -32.91
C SER A 176 9.36 18.02 -33.92
N ALA A 177 9.49 17.57 -35.18
CA ALA A 177 8.42 17.77 -36.17
C ALA A 177 7.12 17.06 -35.77
N ARG A 178 7.21 15.83 -35.22
CA ARG A 178 6.04 15.10 -34.73
C ARG A 178 5.41 15.76 -33.52
N LEU A 179 6.24 16.19 -32.55
CA LEU A 179 5.72 16.89 -31.35
C LEU A 179 5.10 18.24 -31.72
N LEU A 180 5.64 18.92 -32.73
CA LEU A 180 5.07 20.17 -33.23
C LEU A 180 3.65 20.00 -33.79
N GLN A 181 3.36 18.86 -34.43
CA GLN A 181 1.99 18.55 -34.90
C GLN A 181 0.98 18.44 -33.73
N GLU A 182 1.44 18.07 -32.53
CA GLU A 182 0.63 17.95 -31.33
C GLU A 182 0.60 19.24 -30.50
N SER A 183 1.26 20.31 -30.92
CA SER A 183 1.36 21.56 -30.13
C SER A 183 0.01 22.20 -29.83
N GLN A 184 -1.00 22.02 -30.68
CA GLN A 184 -2.36 22.56 -30.48
C GLN A 184 -3.08 21.91 -29.28
N VAL A 185 -2.70 20.70 -28.87
CA VAL A 185 -3.31 20.02 -27.73
C VAL A 185 -2.54 20.25 -26.42
N SER A 186 -1.41 20.98 -26.48
CA SER A 186 -0.55 21.19 -25.31
C SER A 186 -1.25 21.88 -24.14
N GLU A 187 -2.07 22.89 -24.41
CA GLU A 187 -2.85 23.57 -23.36
C GLU A 187 -3.96 22.67 -22.80
N GLN A 188 -4.64 21.90 -23.66
CA GLN A 188 -5.74 21.04 -23.25
C GLN A 188 -5.31 19.96 -22.26
N ILE A 189 -4.14 19.35 -22.43
CA ILE A 189 -3.64 18.32 -21.51
C ILE A 189 -3.36 18.85 -20.09
N PHE A 190 -3.12 20.15 -19.95
CA PHE A 190 -3.00 20.78 -18.64
C PHE A 190 -4.37 21.11 -18.05
N VAL A 191 -5.31 21.57 -18.88
CA VAL A 191 -6.66 21.92 -18.44
C VAL A 191 -7.42 20.69 -17.91
N ASP A 192 -7.36 19.56 -18.62
CA ASP A 192 -8.03 18.32 -18.20
C ASP A 192 -7.21 17.46 -17.24
N GLY A 193 -5.98 17.86 -16.93
CA GLY A 193 -5.07 17.21 -15.99
C GLY A 193 -4.42 15.92 -16.50
N CYS A 194 -4.68 15.49 -17.75
CA CYS A 194 -4.13 14.24 -18.28
C CYS A 194 -2.61 14.26 -18.47
N TRP A 195 -1.96 15.42 -18.34
CA TRP A 195 -0.50 15.51 -18.27
C TRP A 195 0.13 14.60 -17.22
N ARG A 196 -0.59 14.29 -16.13
CA ARG A 196 -0.13 13.35 -15.09
C ARG A 196 0.00 11.93 -15.63
N VAL A 197 -0.99 11.48 -16.41
CA VAL A 197 -0.98 10.17 -17.06
C VAL A 197 0.14 10.11 -18.11
N ILE A 198 0.29 11.18 -18.90
CA ILE A 198 1.35 11.29 -19.91
C ILE A 198 2.72 11.20 -19.25
N LEU A 199 2.96 11.96 -18.16
CA LEU A 199 4.24 11.92 -17.45
C LEU A 199 4.54 10.56 -16.84
N HIS A 200 3.53 9.90 -16.26
CA HIS A 200 3.71 8.55 -15.71
C HIS A 200 4.20 7.57 -16.77
N HIS A 201 3.51 7.50 -17.91
CA HIS A 201 3.89 6.61 -19.02
C HIS A 201 5.20 7.02 -19.70
N ALA A 202 5.38 8.33 -19.97
CA ALA A 202 6.59 8.82 -20.62
C ALA A 202 7.84 8.59 -19.74
N ARG A 203 7.71 8.76 -18.41
CA ARG A 203 8.79 8.49 -17.47
C ARG A 203 9.15 7.00 -17.44
N LEU A 204 8.17 6.10 -17.42
CA LEU A 204 8.41 4.66 -17.55
C LEU A 204 9.13 4.32 -18.88
N CYS A 205 8.68 4.90 -19.99
CA CYS A 205 9.31 4.69 -21.30
C CYS A 205 10.76 5.16 -21.31
N LEU A 206 11.04 6.36 -20.79
CA LEU A 206 12.39 6.90 -20.73
C LEU A 206 13.30 6.04 -19.86
N MET A 207 12.85 5.74 -18.63
CA MET A 207 13.64 4.97 -17.68
C MET A 207 13.93 3.55 -18.16
N LEU A 208 12.94 2.86 -18.73
CA LEU A 208 13.13 1.52 -19.29
C LEU A 208 14.04 1.55 -20.49
N GLY A 209 13.88 2.54 -21.39
CA GLY A 209 14.74 2.71 -22.54
C GLY A 209 16.20 2.97 -22.17
N ASP A 210 16.42 3.85 -21.18
CA ASP A 210 17.74 4.18 -20.67
C ASP A 210 18.40 2.98 -19.95
N HIS A 211 17.70 2.36 -18.99
CA HIS A 211 18.20 1.18 -18.27
C HIS A 211 18.58 0.05 -19.21
N TYR A 212 17.71 -0.22 -20.20
CA TYR A 212 17.98 -1.27 -21.18
C TYR A 212 19.24 -0.95 -21.98
N TYR A 213 19.30 0.23 -22.62
CA TYR A 213 20.44 0.54 -23.49
C TYR A 213 21.73 0.72 -22.71
N SER A 214 21.70 1.26 -21.52
CA SER A 214 22.87 1.34 -20.63
C SER A 214 23.44 -0.05 -20.28
N SER A 215 22.63 -1.10 -20.29
CA SER A 215 23.09 -2.48 -20.08
C SER A 215 23.69 -3.12 -21.34
N CYS A 216 23.33 -2.66 -22.53
CA CYS A 216 23.80 -3.19 -23.81
C CYS A 216 25.27 -2.83 -24.08
N GLU A 217 25.94 -3.64 -24.91
CA GLU A 217 27.21 -3.27 -25.54
C GLU A 217 27.00 -2.13 -26.55
N ALA A 218 28.10 -1.43 -26.89
CA ALA A 218 28.08 -0.41 -27.90
C ALA A 218 27.66 -0.96 -29.29
N ASP A 219 26.97 -0.17 -30.08
CA ASP A 219 26.65 -0.50 -31.45
C ASP A 219 27.91 -0.39 -32.32
N LYS A 220 28.47 -1.54 -32.68
CA LYS A 220 29.68 -1.62 -33.50
C LYS A 220 29.53 -0.99 -34.88
N THR A 221 28.31 -0.74 -35.33
CA THR A 221 28.01 -0.08 -36.60
C THR A 221 27.86 1.43 -36.48
N TRP A 222 27.83 1.95 -35.25
CA TRP A 222 27.68 3.38 -35.02
C TRP A 222 28.89 4.16 -35.52
N LYS A 223 28.63 5.19 -36.32
CA LYS A 223 29.65 6.08 -36.85
C LYS A 223 29.44 7.48 -36.28
N THR A 224 30.39 7.96 -35.50
CA THR A 224 30.37 9.34 -34.96
C THR A 224 31.74 9.99 -35.17
N SER A 225 31.76 11.29 -35.38
CA SER A 225 32.96 12.12 -35.34
C SER A 225 33.23 12.70 -33.96
N LEU A 226 32.30 12.50 -33.01
CA LEU A 226 32.37 13.02 -31.65
C LEU A 226 33.06 12.02 -30.73
N SER A 227 33.88 12.51 -29.80
CA SER A 227 34.52 11.70 -28.78
C SER A 227 33.81 11.76 -27.40
N LEU A 228 32.60 12.36 -27.35
CA LEU A 228 31.78 12.41 -26.14
C LEU A 228 31.27 11.03 -25.74
N VAL A 229 31.46 10.64 -24.49
CA VAL A 229 31.13 9.33 -23.95
C VAL A 229 29.93 9.43 -23.02
N ALA A 230 28.98 8.51 -23.14
CA ALA A 230 27.80 8.42 -22.24
C ALA A 230 28.09 7.63 -20.97
N ASN A 231 28.81 6.51 -21.11
CA ASN A 231 29.13 5.60 -20.01
C ASN A 231 30.43 4.81 -20.29
N THR A 232 30.96 4.20 -19.26
CA THR A 232 32.17 3.41 -19.29
C THR A 232 31.92 2.00 -18.76
N ASP A 233 32.71 1.03 -19.20
CA ASP A 233 32.70 -0.31 -18.64
C ASP A 233 33.14 -0.26 -17.16
N PRO A 234 32.37 -0.83 -16.21
CA PRO A 234 32.67 -0.75 -14.78
C PRO A 234 34.02 -1.37 -14.39
N LYS A 235 34.48 -2.40 -15.13
CA LYS A 235 35.70 -3.16 -14.81
C LYS A 235 36.94 -2.55 -15.48
N THR A 236 36.81 -2.22 -16.77
CA THR A 236 37.96 -1.73 -17.56
C THR A 236 38.09 -0.22 -17.55
N LYS A 237 37.06 0.51 -17.14
CA LYS A 237 36.98 1.98 -17.21
C LYS A 237 37.17 2.53 -18.62
N GLN A 238 37.04 1.71 -19.65
CA GLN A 238 37.07 2.15 -21.04
C GLN A 238 35.70 2.69 -21.48
N ALA A 239 35.70 3.60 -22.44
CA ALA A 239 34.49 4.10 -23.06
C ALA A 239 33.65 2.93 -23.60
N LYS A 240 32.36 2.87 -23.16
CA LYS A 240 31.44 1.81 -23.59
C LYS A 240 30.52 2.29 -24.71
N GLN A 241 29.86 3.44 -24.54
CA GLN A 241 28.92 3.99 -25.53
C GLN A 241 29.24 5.48 -25.76
N TYR A 242 29.12 5.92 -27.03
CA TYR A 242 29.18 7.36 -27.33
C TYR A 242 27.89 8.06 -26.92
N LEU A 243 27.94 9.35 -26.60
CA LEU A 243 26.82 10.10 -26.08
C LEU A 243 25.68 10.24 -27.10
N ASP A 244 25.99 10.53 -28.34
CA ASP A 244 25.02 10.62 -29.44
C ASP A 244 24.36 9.27 -29.75
N GLU A 245 25.16 8.17 -29.76
CA GLU A 245 24.67 6.81 -29.87
C GLU A 245 23.68 6.50 -28.77
N HIS A 246 24.09 6.74 -27.52
CA HIS A 246 23.30 6.45 -26.34
C HIS A 246 21.93 7.15 -26.40
N LEU A 247 21.89 8.45 -26.63
CA LEU A 247 20.67 9.23 -26.70
C LEU A 247 19.72 8.76 -27.81
N VAL A 248 20.26 8.45 -28.99
CA VAL A 248 19.45 7.94 -30.11
C VAL A 248 18.87 6.56 -29.80
N ARG A 249 19.70 5.65 -29.27
CA ARG A 249 19.25 4.29 -28.94
C ARG A 249 18.28 4.25 -27.76
N VAL A 250 18.48 5.10 -26.73
CA VAL A 250 17.50 5.30 -25.67
C VAL A 250 16.18 5.80 -26.24
N SER A 251 16.20 6.75 -27.18
CA SER A 251 14.98 7.24 -27.83
C SER A 251 14.25 6.14 -28.60
N ASP A 252 14.97 5.32 -29.38
CA ASP A 252 14.39 4.20 -30.11
C ASP A 252 13.77 3.16 -29.16
N ASN A 253 14.47 2.82 -28.08
CA ASN A 253 13.96 1.88 -27.07
C ASN A 253 12.78 2.44 -26.30
N ALA A 254 12.81 3.72 -25.89
CA ALA A 254 11.68 4.36 -25.22
C ALA A 254 10.40 4.31 -26.09
N MET A 255 10.54 4.44 -27.43
CA MET A 255 9.41 4.30 -28.33
C MET A 255 8.90 2.86 -28.44
N ARG A 256 9.79 1.86 -28.44
CA ARG A 256 9.38 0.45 -28.38
C ARG A 256 8.65 0.15 -27.06
N VAL A 257 9.17 0.65 -25.96
CA VAL A 257 8.50 0.56 -24.65
C VAL A 257 7.11 1.19 -24.70
N ALA A 258 6.95 2.38 -25.28
CA ALA A 258 5.65 3.05 -25.38
C ALA A 258 4.62 2.20 -26.14
N GLN A 259 5.06 1.55 -27.22
CA GLN A 259 4.20 0.62 -27.97
C GLN A 259 3.82 -0.61 -27.16
N SER A 260 4.75 -1.19 -26.41
CA SER A 260 4.49 -2.36 -25.56
C SER A 260 3.61 -2.01 -24.36
N LEU A 261 3.85 -0.87 -23.70
CA LEU A 261 3.04 -0.42 -22.55
C LEU A 261 1.57 -0.20 -22.93
N SER A 262 1.30 0.25 -24.15
CA SER A 262 -0.09 0.45 -24.61
C SER A 262 -0.90 -0.84 -24.68
N ARG A 263 -0.25 -1.99 -24.80
CA ARG A 263 -0.84 -3.34 -24.89
C ARG A 263 -0.56 -4.22 -23.67
N LEU A 264 0.24 -3.73 -22.72
CA LEU A 264 0.74 -4.53 -21.61
C LEU A 264 -0.38 -5.26 -20.84
N ALA A 265 -1.49 -4.58 -20.60
CA ALA A 265 -2.61 -5.16 -19.86
C ALA A 265 -3.31 -6.31 -20.61
N ASP A 266 -3.36 -6.21 -21.95
CA ASP A 266 -4.03 -7.20 -22.79
C ASP A 266 -3.11 -8.39 -23.11
N GLU A 267 -1.78 -8.17 -23.10
CA GLU A 267 -0.77 -9.20 -23.40
C GLU A 267 -0.33 -10.01 -22.18
N MET A 268 -0.60 -9.52 -20.96
CA MET A 268 -0.22 -10.24 -19.74
C MET A 268 -1.17 -11.40 -19.43
N GLU A 269 -0.59 -12.54 -19.06
CA GLU A 269 -1.34 -13.74 -18.71
C GLU A 269 -2.30 -13.52 -17.54
N SER A 270 -3.43 -14.20 -17.62
CA SER A 270 -4.44 -14.28 -16.58
C SER A 270 -4.64 -15.75 -16.18
N ALA A 271 -4.91 -16.02 -14.91
CA ALA A 271 -5.31 -17.36 -14.50
C ALA A 271 -6.69 -17.68 -15.07
N TYR A 272 -6.81 -18.83 -15.67
CA TYR A 272 -7.98 -19.23 -16.43
C TYR A 272 -8.53 -20.56 -15.95
N ASP A 273 -9.83 -20.78 -16.15
CA ASP A 273 -10.49 -22.07 -15.86
C ASP A 273 -10.40 -22.54 -14.39
N ILE A 274 -10.44 -21.63 -13.44
CA ILE A 274 -10.33 -21.93 -12.00
C ILE A 274 -11.58 -22.65 -11.53
N GLN A 275 -11.53 -24.00 -11.53
CA GLN A 275 -12.67 -24.90 -11.30
C GLN A 275 -13.37 -24.67 -9.95
N LYS A 276 -12.62 -24.30 -8.91
CA LYS A 276 -13.21 -24.07 -7.58
C LYS A 276 -14.04 -22.79 -7.52
N LEU A 277 -13.69 -21.75 -8.29
CA LEU A 277 -14.48 -20.53 -8.36
C LEU A 277 -15.79 -20.72 -9.16
N LYS A 278 -15.83 -21.68 -10.09
CA LYS A 278 -17.04 -22.03 -10.85
C LYS A 278 -18.08 -22.79 -10.03
N LYS A 279 -17.65 -23.44 -8.93
CA LYS A 279 -18.56 -24.19 -8.06
C LYS A 279 -19.46 -23.23 -7.27
N LYS A 280 -20.69 -23.69 -7.02
CA LYS A 280 -21.61 -23.00 -6.10
C LYS A 280 -20.98 -22.92 -4.72
N SER A 281 -21.15 -21.78 -4.09
CA SER A 281 -20.70 -21.56 -2.73
C SER A 281 -21.43 -22.47 -1.74
N PRO A 282 -20.77 -22.96 -0.70
CA PRO A 282 -21.39 -23.81 0.33
C PRO A 282 -22.53 -23.11 1.05
N GLN A 283 -23.35 -23.88 1.76
CA GLN A 283 -24.42 -23.33 2.60
C GLN A 283 -23.87 -22.31 3.62
N GLY A 284 -24.53 -21.12 3.66
CA GLY A 284 -24.13 -19.98 4.48
C GLY A 284 -23.15 -19.02 3.79
N PHE A 285 -22.73 -19.35 2.54
CA PHE A 285 -21.85 -18.51 1.71
C PHE A 285 -22.48 -18.16 0.34
N GLU A 286 -23.76 -18.38 0.16
CA GLU A 286 -24.50 -18.17 -1.10
C GLU A 286 -24.45 -16.72 -1.57
N TRP A 287 -24.22 -15.79 -0.65
CA TRP A 287 -24.07 -14.38 -0.95
C TRP A 287 -22.93 -14.09 -1.96
N GLN A 288 -21.88 -14.94 -1.97
CA GLN A 288 -20.78 -14.84 -2.93
C GLN A 288 -21.27 -15.05 -4.36
N ASP A 289 -22.12 -16.04 -4.58
CA ASP A 289 -22.72 -16.33 -5.90
C ASP A 289 -23.77 -15.27 -6.27
N GLN A 290 -24.49 -14.71 -5.28
CA GLN A 290 -25.40 -13.59 -5.48
C GLN A 290 -24.66 -12.32 -5.91
N ALA A 291 -23.47 -12.07 -5.34
CA ALA A 291 -22.61 -10.96 -5.73
C ALA A 291 -22.19 -11.08 -7.21
N VAL A 292 -21.70 -12.27 -7.62
CA VAL A 292 -21.33 -12.55 -9.01
C VAL A 292 -22.53 -12.35 -9.96
N LYS A 293 -23.68 -12.92 -9.59
CA LYS A 293 -24.92 -12.77 -10.37
C LYS A 293 -25.34 -11.30 -10.49
N GLY A 294 -25.20 -10.53 -9.43
CA GLY A 294 -25.47 -9.09 -9.43
C GLY A 294 -24.61 -8.32 -10.42
N ILE A 295 -23.33 -8.64 -10.50
CA ILE A 295 -22.39 -8.06 -11.48
C ILE A 295 -22.81 -8.43 -12.90
N GLN A 296 -23.07 -9.70 -13.17
CA GLN A 296 -23.45 -10.20 -14.49
C GLN A 296 -24.75 -9.53 -14.98
N GLN A 297 -25.76 -9.47 -14.12
CA GLN A 297 -27.02 -8.79 -14.43
C GLN A 297 -26.86 -7.29 -14.68
N PHE A 298 -25.96 -6.64 -13.91
CA PHE A 298 -25.68 -5.22 -14.11
C PHE A 298 -25.01 -4.97 -15.45
N ILE A 299 -23.99 -5.76 -15.81
CA ILE A 299 -23.28 -5.65 -17.10
C ILE A 299 -24.23 -5.93 -18.26
N GLN A 300 -25.08 -6.97 -18.18
CA GLN A 300 -26.07 -7.29 -19.21
C GLN A 300 -27.09 -6.16 -19.42
N LYS A 301 -27.48 -5.49 -18.33
CA LYS A 301 -28.43 -4.38 -18.39
C LYS A 301 -27.85 -3.07 -18.88
N ASN A 302 -26.54 -2.87 -18.65
CA ASN A 302 -25.83 -1.63 -18.95
C ASN A 302 -24.61 -1.97 -19.84
N GLU A 303 -24.88 -2.15 -21.14
CA GLU A 303 -23.86 -2.48 -22.13
C GLU A 303 -22.69 -1.50 -22.10
N GLY A 304 -21.48 -2.01 -22.11
CA GLY A 304 -20.24 -1.22 -22.03
C GLY A 304 -19.81 -0.89 -20.60
N SER A 305 -20.59 -1.24 -19.58
CA SER A 305 -20.20 -0.99 -18.17
C SER A 305 -19.00 -1.82 -17.72
N GLU A 306 -18.67 -2.93 -18.37
CA GLU A 306 -17.48 -3.74 -18.12
C GLU A 306 -16.17 -2.97 -18.39
N LYS A 307 -16.22 -1.94 -19.27
CA LYS A 307 -15.11 -1.06 -19.61
C LYS A 307 -15.04 0.21 -18.77
N GLN A 308 -16.02 0.43 -17.90
CA GLN A 308 -16.01 1.57 -16.97
C GLN A 308 -15.07 1.32 -15.79
N GLY A 309 -14.78 2.38 -15.04
CA GLY A 309 -14.12 2.26 -13.74
C GLY A 309 -15.03 1.57 -12.74
N TRP A 310 -14.49 0.60 -12.00
CA TRP A 310 -15.19 -0.09 -10.92
C TRP A 310 -14.53 0.13 -9.58
N PHE A 311 -15.31 0.57 -8.61
CA PHE A 311 -14.90 0.67 -7.23
C PHE A 311 -15.79 -0.21 -6.34
N ILE A 312 -15.22 -1.22 -5.71
CA ILE A 312 -15.95 -2.23 -4.96
C ILE A 312 -15.64 -2.12 -3.48
N VAL A 313 -16.68 -2.21 -2.63
CA VAL A 313 -16.57 -2.21 -1.18
C VAL A 313 -17.16 -3.52 -0.65
N ASN A 314 -16.28 -4.45 -0.25
CA ASN A 314 -16.68 -5.72 0.37
C ASN A 314 -16.65 -5.60 1.89
N MET A 315 -17.82 -5.59 2.51
CA MET A 315 -18.01 -5.40 3.96
C MET A 315 -18.47 -6.67 4.66
N ALA A 316 -18.34 -7.85 4.05
CA ALA A 316 -18.75 -9.09 4.69
C ALA A 316 -18.02 -9.31 6.02
N SER A 317 -18.74 -9.78 7.01
CA SER A 317 -18.25 -10.02 8.37
C SER A 317 -17.12 -11.04 8.39
N THR A 318 -16.28 -10.98 9.40
CA THR A 318 -15.18 -11.92 9.59
C THR A 318 -15.71 -13.38 9.66
N GLY A 319 -15.01 -14.31 9.01
CA GLY A 319 -15.44 -15.73 8.93
C GLY A 319 -16.54 -16.01 7.89
N LYS A 320 -17.01 -15.01 7.14
CA LYS A 320 -18.00 -15.16 6.07
C LYS A 320 -17.41 -15.42 4.69
N GLY A 321 -16.11 -15.75 4.59
CA GLY A 321 -15.46 -16.15 3.33
C GLY A 321 -15.15 -15.00 2.38
N LYS A 322 -14.75 -13.83 2.90
CA LYS A 322 -14.33 -12.67 2.09
C LYS A 322 -13.28 -13.01 1.04
N THR A 323 -12.27 -13.81 1.40
CA THR A 323 -11.15 -14.19 0.53
C THR A 323 -11.63 -14.82 -0.78
N ILE A 324 -12.53 -15.81 -0.69
CA ILE A 324 -13.11 -16.47 -1.88
C ILE A 324 -14.04 -15.52 -2.63
N ALA A 325 -14.82 -14.71 -1.90
CA ALA A 325 -15.70 -13.71 -2.51
C ALA A 325 -14.92 -12.68 -3.32
N ASN A 326 -13.78 -12.18 -2.79
CA ASN A 326 -12.91 -11.25 -3.49
C ASN A 326 -12.46 -11.85 -4.84
N ALA A 327 -12.03 -13.11 -4.87
CA ALA A 327 -11.63 -13.78 -6.10
C ALA A 327 -12.81 -13.96 -7.08
N LYS A 328 -13.98 -14.43 -6.61
CA LYS A 328 -15.18 -14.58 -7.44
C LYS A 328 -15.65 -13.26 -8.05
N ILE A 329 -15.67 -12.19 -7.27
CA ILE A 329 -16.06 -10.84 -7.72
C ILE A 329 -15.07 -10.34 -8.77
N MET A 330 -13.76 -10.45 -8.52
CA MET A 330 -12.75 -10.00 -9.48
C MET A 330 -12.78 -10.81 -10.77
N GLN A 331 -13.05 -12.12 -10.70
CA GLN A 331 -13.27 -12.96 -11.87
C GLN A 331 -14.50 -12.50 -12.69
N ALA A 332 -15.63 -12.24 -12.03
CA ALA A 332 -16.83 -11.77 -12.69
C ALA A 332 -16.66 -10.39 -13.35
N LEU A 333 -15.72 -9.59 -12.89
CA LEU A 333 -15.38 -8.27 -13.42
C LEU A 333 -14.32 -8.31 -14.53
N SER A 334 -13.68 -9.44 -14.80
CA SER A 334 -12.75 -9.56 -15.93
C SER A 334 -13.50 -9.37 -17.26
N GLN A 335 -12.78 -9.05 -18.33
CA GLN A 335 -13.40 -8.79 -19.63
C GLN A 335 -14.19 -9.99 -20.16
N ASP A 336 -13.71 -11.20 -19.90
CA ASP A 336 -14.31 -12.47 -20.30
C ASP A 336 -15.21 -13.09 -19.22
N GLY A 337 -15.26 -12.51 -18.01
CA GLY A 337 -16.01 -13.02 -16.87
C GLY A 337 -15.46 -14.33 -16.29
N GLN A 338 -14.28 -14.78 -16.69
CA GLN A 338 -13.73 -16.09 -16.34
C GLN A 338 -12.25 -16.07 -15.91
N SER A 339 -11.51 -15.07 -16.31
CA SER A 339 -10.08 -14.95 -16.01
C SER A 339 -9.83 -14.15 -14.73
N LEU A 340 -8.63 -14.32 -14.17
CA LEU A 340 -8.16 -13.56 -13.01
C LEU A 340 -6.79 -12.95 -13.29
N ARG A 341 -6.69 -11.63 -13.14
CA ARG A 341 -5.41 -10.93 -13.04
C ARG A 341 -5.54 -9.74 -12.12
N TYR A 342 -5.03 -9.87 -10.90
CA TYR A 342 -5.06 -8.79 -9.92
C TYR A 342 -3.96 -8.91 -8.86
N VAL A 343 -3.79 -7.85 -8.11
CA VAL A 343 -2.93 -7.82 -6.91
C VAL A 343 -3.82 -7.78 -5.67
N LEU A 344 -3.57 -8.69 -4.75
CA LEU A 344 -4.13 -8.68 -3.40
C LEU A 344 -3.09 -8.12 -2.44
N ALA A 345 -3.31 -6.90 -1.99
CA ALA A 345 -2.43 -6.20 -1.06
C ALA A 345 -2.98 -6.27 0.37
N LEU A 346 -2.11 -6.60 1.32
CA LEU A 346 -2.44 -6.75 2.74
C LEU A 346 -1.46 -5.94 3.61
N GLY A 347 -1.88 -5.61 4.84
CA GLY A 347 -1.05 -4.87 5.78
C GLY A 347 -0.02 -5.72 6.53
N LEU A 348 -0.27 -7.02 6.71
CA LEU A 348 0.52 -7.90 7.57
C LEU A 348 1.12 -9.09 6.82
N ARG A 349 2.38 -9.40 7.11
CA ARG A 349 3.15 -10.49 6.49
C ARG A 349 2.52 -11.87 6.74
N THR A 350 2.16 -12.16 7.97
CA THR A 350 1.54 -13.44 8.35
C THR A 350 0.19 -13.65 7.67
N LEU A 351 -0.63 -12.61 7.61
CA LEU A 351 -1.90 -12.62 6.89
C LEU A 351 -1.69 -12.85 5.38
N THR A 352 -0.65 -12.26 4.81
CA THR A 352 -0.30 -12.44 3.40
C THR A 352 0.02 -13.90 3.08
N LEU A 353 0.79 -14.59 3.94
CA LEU A 353 1.10 -16.01 3.78
C LEU A 353 -0.16 -16.88 3.89
N GLN A 354 -0.95 -16.72 4.95
CA GLN A 354 -2.19 -17.47 5.16
C GLN A 354 -3.18 -17.27 4.01
N THR A 355 -3.29 -16.05 3.50
CA THR A 355 -4.13 -15.76 2.34
C THR A 355 -3.57 -16.42 1.08
N GLY A 356 -2.25 -16.42 0.89
CA GLY A 356 -1.58 -17.15 -0.18
C GLY A 356 -1.91 -18.65 -0.15
N ASP A 357 -1.85 -19.26 1.02
CA ASP A 357 -2.21 -20.68 1.19
C ASP A 357 -3.70 -20.93 0.91
N SER A 358 -4.59 -20.05 1.36
CA SER A 358 -6.01 -20.14 1.00
C SER A 358 -6.21 -20.05 -0.53
N TYR A 359 -5.46 -19.24 -1.22
CA TYR A 359 -5.51 -19.13 -2.68
C TYR A 359 -5.02 -20.43 -3.37
N ARG A 360 -4.00 -21.09 -2.82
CA ARG A 360 -3.54 -22.38 -3.32
C ARG A 360 -4.56 -23.50 -3.03
N HIS A 361 -4.96 -23.62 -1.78
CA HIS A 361 -5.76 -24.78 -1.32
C HIS A 361 -7.27 -24.60 -1.54
N ASP A 362 -7.84 -23.42 -1.25
CA ASP A 362 -9.29 -23.20 -1.33
C ASP A 362 -9.72 -22.76 -2.72
N ILE A 363 -8.95 -21.89 -3.38
CA ILE A 363 -9.23 -21.40 -4.73
C ILE A 363 -8.62 -22.35 -5.77
N GLY A 364 -7.47 -22.95 -5.48
CA GLY A 364 -6.81 -23.95 -6.32
C GLY A 364 -5.94 -23.34 -7.40
N LEU A 365 -5.33 -22.19 -7.13
CA LEU A 365 -4.33 -21.60 -8.02
C LEU A 365 -3.02 -22.40 -7.94
N SER A 366 -2.46 -22.69 -9.11
CA SER A 366 -1.15 -23.33 -9.26
C SER A 366 0.00 -22.39 -8.88
N SER A 367 1.20 -22.96 -8.76
CA SER A 367 2.42 -22.18 -8.58
C SER A 367 2.65 -21.16 -9.70
N ASP A 368 2.27 -21.49 -10.94
CA ASP A 368 2.45 -20.61 -12.09
C ASP A 368 1.46 -19.45 -12.12
N GLU A 369 0.33 -19.59 -11.46
CA GLU A 369 -0.73 -18.59 -11.42
C GLU A 369 -0.64 -17.64 -10.22
N LEU A 370 -0.01 -18.06 -9.13
CA LEU A 370 0.04 -17.32 -7.87
C LEU A 370 1.47 -16.99 -7.46
N ALA A 371 1.74 -15.71 -7.18
CA ALA A 371 2.91 -15.28 -6.42
C ALA A 371 2.49 -14.82 -5.03
N VAL A 372 3.28 -15.18 -3.99
CA VAL A 372 3.10 -14.71 -2.61
C VAL A 372 4.39 -14.04 -2.17
N LEU A 373 4.35 -12.74 -1.91
CA LEU A 373 5.52 -11.93 -1.59
C LEU A 373 5.39 -11.23 -0.24
N ILE A 374 6.33 -11.52 0.65
CA ILE A 374 6.47 -10.86 1.95
C ILE A 374 7.89 -10.34 2.17
N GLY A 375 8.06 -9.43 3.10
CA GLY A 375 9.32 -8.71 3.29
C GLY A 375 10.41 -9.43 4.11
N SER A 376 10.31 -10.73 4.46
CA SER A 376 11.35 -11.41 5.25
C SER A 376 11.50 -12.88 4.85
N LYS A 377 12.70 -13.24 4.37
CA LYS A 377 13.05 -14.62 3.97
C LYS A 377 12.93 -15.60 5.13
N ALA A 378 13.35 -15.22 6.33
CA ALA A 378 13.28 -16.10 7.51
C ALA A 378 11.84 -16.50 7.88
N VAL A 379 10.88 -15.59 7.78
CA VAL A 379 9.46 -15.90 8.04
C VAL A 379 8.90 -16.84 6.97
N GLN A 380 9.35 -16.70 5.75
CA GLN A 380 8.98 -17.56 4.63
C GLN A 380 9.49 -18.98 4.79
N GLU A 381 10.77 -19.13 5.10
CA GLU A 381 11.40 -20.43 5.30
C GLU A 381 10.75 -21.22 6.45
N LEU A 382 10.42 -20.56 7.54
CA LEU A 382 9.72 -21.19 8.66
C LEU A 382 8.32 -21.65 8.25
N HIS A 383 7.56 -20.84 7.55
CA HIS A 383 6.22 -21.18 7.05
C HIS A 383 6.26 -22.37 6.07
N HIS A 384 7.29 -22.45 5.21
CA HIS A 384 7.45 -23.60 4.30
C HIS A 384 7.86 -24.89 4.99
N GLN A 385 8.65 -24.81 6.07
CA GLN A 385 8.96 -25.99 6.87
C GLN A 385 7.69 -26.59 7.49
N ASP A 386 6.76 -25.73 7.91
CA ASP A 386 5.45 -26.17 8.44
C ASP A 386 4.59 -26.88 7.39
N ILE A 387 4.57 -26.38 6.16
CA ILE A 387 3.83 -27.00 5.05
C ILE A 387 4.46 -28.35 4.67
N LYS A 388 5.80 -28.47 4.63
CA LYS A 388 6.50 -29.72 4.34
C LYS A 388 6.25 -30.81 5.38
N ASN A 389 6.14 -30.44 6.65
CA ASN A 389 5.86 -31.37 7.73
C ASN A 389 4.42 -31.94 7.67
N ASN A 390 3.50 -31.20 7.01
CA ASN A 390 2.09 -31.59 6.92
C ASN A 390 1.70 -32.25 5.59
N GLN A 391 2.57 -32.27 4.57
CA GLN A 391 2.30 -32.86 3.26
C GLN A 391 3.53 -33.59 2.71
N THR A 392 3.31 -34.81 2.26
CA THR A 392 4.32 -35.70 1.62
C THR A 392 4.62 -35.30 0.16
N GLU A 393 4.13 -34.19 -0.33
CA GLU A 393 4.41 -33.67 -1.68
C GLU A 393 5.51 -32.61 -1.65
N GLU A 394 6.52 -32.83 -2.48
CA GLU A 394 7.66 -31.92 -2.67
C GLU A 394 7.19 -30.59 -3.27
N PHE A 395 7.05 -29.57 -2.43
CA PHE A 395 6.98 -28.20 -2.86
C PHE A 395 8.37 -27.55 -2.84
N SER A 396 8.79 -26.96 -3.95
CA SER A 396 10.08 -26.30 -4.03
C SER A 396 10.08 -24.99 -3.23
N ILE A 397 11.16 -24.74 -2.50
CA ILE A 397 11.41 -23.54 -1.65
C ILE A 397 11.46 -22.26 -2.48
N GLU A 398 11.31 -22.32 -3.79
CA GLU A 398 11.77 -21.37 -4.78
C GLU A 398 10.78 -20.23 -5.10
N GLU A 399 9.56 -20.28 -4.60
CA GLU A 399 8.50 -19.34 -5.02
C GLU A 399 8.37 -18.07 -4.17
N ILE A 400 9.25 -17.82 -3.21
CA ILE A 400 9.01 -16.78 -2.21
C ILE A 400 10.16 -15.78 -2.15
N GLY A 401 9.86 -14.52 -2.46
CA GLY A 401 10.81 -13.42 -2.45
C GLY A 401 11.10 -12.84 -1.05
N SER A 402 12.30 -12.35 -0.83
CA SER A 402 12.74 -11.68 0.40
C SER A 402 13.26 -10.26 0.11
N GLU A 403 13.18 -9.34 1.08
CA GLU A 403 13.73 -7.98 0.97
C GLU A 403 15.26 -7.93 1.01
N SER A 404 15.92 -8.96 1.49
CA SER A 404 17.37 -9.05 1.48
C SER A 404 17.88 -9.45 0.09
N LEU A 405 19.01 -8.89 -0.30
CA LEU A 405 19.76 -9.10 -1.54
C LEU A 405 20.29 -10.55 -1.72
N GLU A 406 19.65 -11.56 -1.15
CA GLU A 406 20.11 -12.93 -1.18
C GLU A 406 19.54 -13.71 -2.35
N GLU A 407 20.38 -14.57 -2.88
CA GLU A 407 20.18 -15.41 -4.05
C GLU A 407 18.88 -16.21 -3.98
N LEU A 408 18.06 -16.09 -5.03
CA LEU A 408 16.97 -17.02 -5.32
C LEU A 408 17.60 -18.31 -5.86
N LEU A 409 17.20 -19.43 -5.30
CA LEU A 409 17.65 -20.75 -5.76
C LEU A 409 17.09 -21.01 -7.16
N ASP A 410 17.95 -21.53 -8.04
CA ASP A 410 17.66 -21.82 -9.44
C ASP A 410 16.63 -22.94 -9.58
N ASN A 411 15.42 -22.63 -10.06
CA ASN A 411 14.58 -23.57 -10.78
C ASN A 411 14.10 -22.94 -12.09
N GLU A 412 14.28 -23.66 -13.13
CA GLU A 412 13.90 -23.30 -14.48
C GLU A 412 12.37 -23.34 -14.62
N LEU A 413 11.72 -22.20 -14.40
CA LEU A 413 10.37 -21.97 -14.93
C LEU A 413 10.54 -21.49 -16.38
N ASP A 414 9.88 -22.16 -17.31
CA ASP A 414 9.90 -21.82 -18.73
C ASP A 414 9.03 -20.58 -18.97
N TYR A 415 9.66 -19.39 -18.92
CA TYR A 415 9.03 -18.12 -19.29
C TYR A 415 9.20 -17.75 -20.77
N ASP A 416 9.68 -18.67 -21.60
CA ASP A 416 9.99 -18.38 -23.01
C ASP A 416 8.73 -18.13 -23.86
N ALA A 417 7.55 -18.53 -23.36
CA ALA A 417 6.27 -18.29 -24.03
C ALA A 417 5.65 -16.92 -23.73
N MET A 418 6.22 -16.12 -22.81
CA MET A 418 5.66 -14.81 -22.45
C MET A 418 6.12 -13.70 -23.41
N PRO A 419 5.32 -12.63 -23.63
CA PRO A 419 5.70 -11.51 -24.47
C PRO A 419 6.98 -10.86 -23.93
N GLN A 420 8.10 -11.26 -24.47
CA GLN A 420 9.41 -10.72 -24.12
C GLN A 420 9.75 -9.57 -25.05
N ALA A 421 9.40 -8.36 -24.66
CA ALA A 421 10.12 -7.23 -25.19
C ALA A 421 11.55 -7.25 -24.61
N GLU A 422 12.57 -7.15 -25.43
CA GLU A 422 14.00 -7.21 -25.03
C GLU A 422 14.34 -6.28 -23.86
N PHE A 423 13.67 -5.13 -23.76
CA PHE A 423 13.84 -4.18 -22.65
C PHE A 423 13.39 -4.73 -21.29
N MET A 424 12.50 -5.73 -21.27
CA MET A 424 12.04 -6.35 -20.01
C MET A 424 13.18 -7.13 -19.35
N ASN A 425 14.15 -7.63 -20.09
CA ASN A 425 15.31 -8.33 -19.55
C ASN A 425 16.15 -7.45 -18.61
N ALA A 426 16.16 -6.13 -18.84
CA ALA A 426 16.84 -5.19 -17.97
C ALA A 426 16.19 -5.03 -16.57
N LEU A 427 14.94 -5.46 -16.43
CA LEU A 427 14.22 -5.48 -15.15
C LEU A 427 14.57 -6.67 -14.26
N PHE A 428 15.24 -7.67 -14.82
CA PHE A 428 15.50 -8.95 -14.18
C PHE A 428 17.01 -9.18 -13.97
N PRO A 429 17.67 -8.44 -13.05
CA PRO A 429 19.05 -8.72 -12.71
C PRO A 429 19.13 -10.15 -12.13
N LYS A 430 20.20 -10.90 -12.49
CA LYS A 430 20.36 -12.33 -12.19
C LYS A 430 20.06 -12.71 -10.74
N ASN A 431 20.40 -11.84 -9.79
CA ASN A 431 20.16 -12.07 -8.36
C ASN A 431 18.70 -11.87 -7.88
N GLN A 432 17.80 -11.35 -8.72
CA GLN A 432 16.39 -11.10 -8.40
C GLN A 432 15.44 -11.50 -9.54
N GLU A 433 15.94 -12.21 -10.53
CA GLU A 433 15.23 -12.47 -11.79
C GLU A 433 13.90 -13.20 -11.55
N GLN A 434 13.92 -14.31 -10.83
CA GLN A 434 12.72 -15.11 -10.57
C GLN A 434 11.69 -14.34 -9.73
N ARG A 435 12.12 -13.62 -8.70
CA ARG A 435 11.22 -12.79 -7.88
C ARG A 435 10.54 -11.71 -8.71
N ASN A 436 11.32 -11.00 -9.53
CA ASN A 436 10.80 -9.91 -10.34
C ASN A 436 9.90 -10.44 -11.46
N LYS A 437 10.24 -11.57 -12.06
CA LYS A 437 9.38 -12.27 -13.02
C LYS A 437 8.08 -12.72 -12.37
N ALA A 438 8.12 -13.38 -11.21
CA ALA A 438 6.93 -13.77 -10.46
C ALA A 438 6.06 -12.57 -10.08
N PHE A 439 6.67 -11.47 -9.62
CA PHE A 439 5.96 -10.24 -9.29
C PHE A 439 5.20 -9.67 -10.49
N LEU A 440 5.81 -9.64 -11.66
CA LEU A 440 5.24 -9.01 -12.84
C LEU A 440 4.30 -9.93 -13.64
N TYR A 441 4.71 -11.17 -13.88
CA TYR A 441 4.03 -12.05 -14.82
C TYR A 441 2.94 -12.91 -14.20
N LYS A 442 3.13 -13.45 -12.99
CA LYS A 442 2.10 -14.33 -12.43
C LYS A 442 0.74 -13.62 -12.34
N PRO A 443 -0.33 -14.28 -12.78
CA PRO A 443 -1.66 -13.68 -12.84
C PRO A 443 -2.12 -13.08 -11.52
N VAL A 444 -2.06 -13.82 -10.43
CA VAL A 444 -2.47 -13.36 -9.11
C VAL A 444 -1.23 -13.12 -8.24
N LEU A 445 -1.14 -11.95 -7.66
CA LEU A 445 -0.09 -11.58 -6.72
C LEU A 445 -0.71 -11.30 -5.35
N THR A 446 -0.36 -12.10 -4.34
CA THR A 446 -0.65 -11.79 -2.94
C THR A 446 0.63 -11.23 -2.31
N CYS A 447 0.57 -10.02 -1.79
CA CYS A 447 1.76 -9.37 -1.24
C CYS A 447 1.42 -8.42 -0.08
N THR A 448 2.44 -8.12 0.75
CA THR A 448 2.31 -6.96 1.63
C THR A 448 2.29 -5.68 0.78
N ILE A 449 1.50 -4.71 1.21
CA ILE A 449 1.26 -3.46 0.45
C ILE A 449 2.56 -2.70 0.15
N ASP A 450 3.60 -2.86 0.99
CA ASP A 450 4.92 -2.24 0.83
C ASP A 450 5.55 -2.54 -0.53
N HIS A 451 5.28 -3.71 -1.12
CA HIS A 451 5.77 -4.06 -2.45
C HIS A 451 5.19 -3.19 -3.56
N LEU A 452 4.00 -2.62 -3.37
CA LEU A 452 3.34 -1.73 -4.33
C LEU A 452 3.62 -0.27 -4.05
N MET A 453 3.87 0.10 -2.78
CA MET A 453 4.03 1.49 -2.36
C MET A 453 5.16 2.21 -3.10
N ALA A 454 6.15 1.50 -3.61
CA ALA A 454 7.20 2.11 -4.41
C ALA A 454 6.67 2.73 -5.74
N ALA A 455 5.48 2.38 -6.21
CA ALA A 455 4.85 3.05 -7.36
C ALA A 455 4.49 4.51 -7.07
N THR A 456 4.19 4.86 -5.81
CA THR A 456 3.78 6.21 -5.40
C THR A 456 4.71 6.86 -4.39
N GLU A 457 5.42 6.09 -3.56
CA GLU A 457 6.13 6.59 -2.38
C GLU A 457 7.66 6.62 -2.52
N THR A 458 8.23 6.04 -3.59
CA THR A 458 9.68 6.05 -3.78
C THR A 458 10.18 7.31 -4.49
N LYS A 459 11.37 7.74 -4.11
CA LYS A 459 12.14 8.79 -4.79
C LYS A 459 13.15 8.22 -5.78
N ARG A 460 13.50 6.93 -5.64
CA ARG A 460 14.47 6.23 -6.49
C ARG A 460 13.79 5.65 -7.72
N GLY A 461 14.27 6.02 -8.92
CA GLY A 461 13.67 5.60 -10.17
C GLY A 461 13.61 4.09 -10.34
N GLY A 462 14.69 3.35 -10.10
CA GLY A 462 14.71 1.90 -10.27
C GLY A 462 13.64 1.14 -9.47
N LYS A 463 13.35 1.59 -8.24
CA LYS A 463 12.30 0.96 -7.42
C LYS A 463 10.87 1.25 -7.88
N TYR A 464 10.68 2.30 -8.66
CA TYR A 464 9.38 2.74 -9.17
C TYR A 464 8.85 1.86 -10.31
N ILE A 465 9.74 1.32 -11.15
CA ILE A 465 9.40 0.71 -12.45
C ILE A 465 8.51 -0.51 -12.27
N LEU A 466 8.99 -1.51 -11.53
CA LEU A 466 8.32 -2.82 -11.45
C LEU A 466 6.92 -2.74 -10.83
N PRO A 467 6.69 -2.04 -9.69
CA PRO A 467 5.34 -1.86 -9.15
C PRO A 467 4.41 -1.07 -10.08
N SER A 468 4.94 -0.08 -10.82
CA SER A 468 4.16 0.68 -11.80
C SER A 468 3.71 -0.18 -12.97
N LEU A 469 4.59 -1.05 -13.49
CA LEU A 469 4.24 -2.01 -14.54
C LEU A 469 3.19 -3.02 -14.05
N ARG A 470 3.35 -3.52 -12.82
CA ARG A 470 2.35 -4.43 -12.24
C ARG A 470 0.98 -3.78 -12.14
N LEU A 471 0.88 -2.56 -11.62
CA LEU A 471 -0.37 -1.82 -11.55
C LEU A 471 -0.93 -1.43 -12.93
N SER A 472 -0.07 -1.23 -13.94
CA SER A 472 -0.53 -0.99 -15.31
C SER A 472 -1.23 -2.19 -15.93
N SER A 473 -0.97 -3.40 -15.43
CA SER A 473 -1.48 -4.65 -16.01
C SER A 473 -2.42 -5.45 -15.10
N SER A 474 -2.71 -4.98 -13.90
CA SER A 474 -3.47 -5.76 -12.90
C SER A 474 -4.44 -4.90 -12.12
N ASP A 475 -5.63 -5.42 -11.85
CA ASP A 475 -6.56 -4.80 -10.93
C ASP A 475 -6.04 -4.87 -9.48
N LEU A 476 -6.60 -4.07 -8.57
CA LEU A 476 -6.13 -3.93 -7.20
C LEU A 476 -7.20 -4.31 -6.19
N VAL A 477 -6.88 -5.24 -5.31
CA VAL A 477 -7.67 -5.57 -4.12
C VAL A 477 -6.86 -5.24 -2.89
N ILE A 478 -7.41 -4.44 -1.97
CA ILE A 478 -6.80 -4.14 -0.67
C ILE A 478 -7.67 -4.76 0.40
N ASP A 479 -7.17 -5.82 1.02
CA ASP A 479 -7.90 -6.56 2.05
C ASP A 479 -7.50 -6.11 3.46
N GLU A 480 -8.43 -6.20 4.41
CA GLU A 480 -8.35 -5.67 5.77
C GLU A 480 -7.87 -4.20 5.79
N VAL A 481 -8.49 -3.40 4.91
CA VAL A 481 -8.08 -2.01 4.63
C VAL A 481 -8.18 -1.07 5.82
N ASP A 482 -8.99 -1.39 6.81
CA ASP A 482 -9.15 -0.60 8.04
C ASP A 482 -8.10 -0.89 9.12
N ASP A 483 -7.17 -1.81 8.87
CA ASP A 483 -5.99 -2.04 9.71
C ASP A 483 -4.95 -0.92 9.60
N PHE A 484 -4.99 -0.18 8.52
CA PHE A 484 -4.09 0.96 8.30
C PHE A 484 -4.59 2.23 9.01
N ASN A 485 -3.67 3.12 9.35
CA ASN A 485 -4.00 4.38 10.00
C ASN A 485 -3.04 5.52 9.63
N GLY A 486 -3.44 6.76 9.95
CA GLY A 486 -2.59 7.95 9.77
C GLY A 486 -2.06 8.14 8.35
N GLN A 487 -0.75 8.26 8.23
CA GLN A 487 -0.08 8.50 6.93
C GLN A 487 -0.19 7.32 5.96
N ASP A 488 -0.34 6.09 6.49
CA ASP A 488 -0.51 4.90 5.65
C ASP A 488 -1.79 4.98 4.83
N LEU A 489 -2.89 5.48 5.41
CA LEU A 489 -4.16 5.68 4.69
C LEU A 489 -4.00 6.67 3.53
N ILE A 490 -3.22 7.74 3.73
CA ILE A 490 -2.95 8.72 2.68
C ILE A 490 -2.12 8.08 1.56
N ALA A 491 -1.13 7.29 1.91
CA ALA A 491 -0.30 6.57 0.94
C ALA A 491 -1.12 5.55 0.14
N ILE A 492 -2.05 4.84 0.79
CA ILE A 492 -2.99 3.93 0.13
C ILE A 492 -3.94 4.69 -0.79
N ALA A 493 -4.43 5.86 -0.38
CA ALA A 493 -5.27 6.70 -1.25
C ALA A 493 -4.53 7.09 -2.54
N ARG A 494 -3.22 7.41 -2.45
CA ARG A 494 -2.38 7.65 -3.64
C ARG A 494 -2.24 6.42 -4.54
N LEU A 495 -2.10 5.24 -3.94
CA LEU A 495 -2.06 3.98 -4.69
C LEU A 495 -3.37 3.70 -5.43
N ILE A 496 -4.51 3.91 -4.76
CA ILE A 496 -5.85 3.79 -5.35
C ILE A 496 -6.06 4.82 -6.47
N TYR A 497 -5.62 6.05 -6.25
CA TYR A 497 -5.63 7.09 -7.29
C TYR A 497 -4.82 6.67 -8.52
N LEU A 498 -3.61 6.13 -8.31
CA LEU A 498 -2.76 5.63 -9.39
C LEU A 498 -3.44 4.47 -10.13
N ALA A 499 -4.06 3.53 -9.42
CA ALA A 499 -4.80 2.43 -10.04
C ALA A 499 -5.95 2.95 -10.92
N GLY A 500 -6.72 3.93 -10.45
CA GLY A 500 -7.74 4.62 -11.25
C GLY A 500 -7.16 5.32 -12.48
N MET A 501 -6.03 6.04 -12.32
CA MET A 501 -5.32 6.74 -13.39
C MET A 501 -4.78 5.78 -14.47
N LEU A 502 -4.53 4.52 -14.10
CA LEU A 502 -4.09 3.46 -15.01
C LEU A 502 -5.27 2.64 -15.59
N GLY A 503 -6.52 3.04 -15.27
CA GLY A 503 -7.72 2.37 -15.77
C GLY A 503 -8.00 1.02 -15.13
N ARG A 504 -7.50 0.79 -13.89
CA ARG A 504 -7.67 -0.47 -13.17
C ARG A 504 -8.90 -0.43 -12.27
N LYS A 505 -9.50 -1.60 -12.06
CA LYS A 505 -10.59 -1.78 -11.10
C LYS A 505 -10.01 -1.90 -9.69
N VAL A 506 -10.71 -1.37 -8.70
CA VAL A 506 -10.25 -1.36 -7.31
C VAL A 506 -11.31 -1.94 -6.40
N MET A 507 -10.91 -2.86 -5.53
CA MET A 507 -11.73 -3.37 -4.42
C MET A 507 -11.05 -3.08 -3.09
N ILE A 508 -11.83 -2.54 -2.16
CA ILE A 508 -11.45 -2.49 -0.75
C ILE A 508 -12.30 -3.51 0.02
N SER A 509 -11.68 -4.21 0.95
CA SER A 509 -12.32 -5.30 1.68
C SER A 509 -11.97 -5.22 3.17
N SER A 510 -12.98 -5.17 4.03
CA SER A 510 -12.91 -5.40 5.47
C SER A 510 -14.32 -5.45 6.08
N ALA A 511 -14.46 -6.12 7.22
CA ALA A 511 -15.74 -6.22 7.94
C ALA A 511 -16.21 -4.88 8.55
N THR A 512 -15.28 -3.96 8.80
CA THR A 512 -15.46 -2.77 9.64
C THR A 512 -15.02 -1.47 8.97
N ILE A 513 -15.28 -1.34 7.64
CA ILE A 513 -14.90 -0.15 6.86
C ILE A 513 -15.66 1.10 7.36
N PRO A 514 -14.97 2.11 7.90
CA PRO A 514 -15.61 3.37 8.28
C PRO A 514 -16.08 4.17 7.06
N PRO A 515 -17.18 4.95 7.16
CA PRO A 515 -17.68 5.74 6.04
C PRO A 515 -16.65 6.70 5.44
N ALA A 516 -15.89 7.42 6.27
CA ALA A 516 -14.88 8.36 5.82
C ALA A 516 -13.74 7.69 5.03
N LEU A 517 -13.39 6.44 5.37
CA LEU A 517 -12.41 5.66 4.64
C LEU A 517 -12.94 5.25 3.25
N ALA A 518 -14.16 4.74 3.19
CA ALA A 518 -14.80 4.34 1.94
C ALA A 518 -14.99 5.56 1.00
N GLU A 519 -15.46 6.69 1.54
CA GLU A 519 -15.66 7.94 0.83
C GLU A 519 -14.34 8.50 0.29
N GLY A 520 -13.31 8.57 1.14
CA GLY A 520 -12.01 9.11 0.75
C GLY A 520 -11.31 8.26 -0.33
N PHE A 521 -11.40 6.95 -0.24
CA PHE A 521 -10.83 6.06 -1.25
C PHE A 521 -11.63 6.05 -2.55
N PHE A 522 -12.96 6.16 -2.49
CA PHE A 522 -13.76 6.38 -3.71
C PHE A 522 -13.36 7.69 -4.40
N ASN A 523 -13.22 8.77 -3.63
CA ASN A 523 -12.79 10.06 -4.17
C ASN A 523 -11.42 9.95 -4.86
N ALA A 524 -10.44 9.29 -4.21
CA ALA A 524 -9.14 9.03 -4.81
C ALA A 524 -9.25 8.25 -6.12
N TYR A 525 -10.03 7.18 -6.13
CA TYR A 525 -10.26 6.36 -7.30
C TYR A 525 -10.89 7.14 -8.45
N GLN A 526 -11.96 7.87 -8.17
CA GLN A 526 -12.74 8.63 -9.15
C GLN A 526 -11.90 9.73 -9.81
N HIS A 527 -11.06 10.43 -9.03
CA HIS A 527 -10.13 11.41 -9.58
C HIS A 527 -9.10 10.76 -10.52
N GLY A 528 -8.52 9.60 -10.13
CA GLY A 528 -7.63 8.86 -11.02
C GLY A 528 -8.34 8.39 -12.28
N TRP A 529 -9.54 7.83 -12.15
CA TRP A 529 -10.35 7.37 -13.27
C TRP A 529 -10.72 8.50 -14.25
N SER A 530 -11.04 9.69 -13.76
CA SER A 530 -11.33 10.84 -14.61
C SER A 530 -10.13 11.24 -15.49
N LEU A 531 -8.90 11.14 -14.94
CA LEU A 531 -7.68 11.39 -15.72
C LEU A 531 -7.43 10.31 -16.78
N TYR A 532 -7.71 9.05 -16.45
CA TYR A 532 -7.66 7.97 -17.43
C TYR A 532 -8.64 8.22 -18.58
N CYS A 533 -9.88 8.62 -18.28
CA CYS A 533 -10.87 8.97 -19.28
C CYS A 533 -10.44 10.15 -20.17
N ALA A 534 -9.89 11.21 -19.57
CA ALA A 534 -9.32 12.33 -20.31
C ALA A 534 -8.19 11.89 -21.25
N PHE A 535 -7.25 11.09 -20.74
CA PHE A 535 -6.15 10.53 -21.52
C PHE A 535 -6.62 9.66 -22.69
N LYS A 536 -7.63 8.81 -22.46
CA LYS A 536 -8.21 7.93 -23.50
C LYS A 536 -9.27 8.64 -24.35
N LYS A 537 -9.55 9.93 -24.10
CA LYS A 537 -10.59 10.71 -24.78
C LYS A 537 -11.98 10.07 -24.69
N LEU A 538 -12.28 9.42 -23.55
CA LEU A 538 -13.59 8.84 -23.30
C LEU A 538 -14.58 9.94 -22.93
N LYS A 539 -15.78 9.89 -23.51
CA LYS A 539 -16.83 10.89 -23.24
C LYS A 539 -17.50 10.69 -21.87
N ASN A 540 -17.51 9.47 -21.38
CA ASN A 540 -18.18 9.11 -20.14
C ASN A 540 -17.14 8.84 -19.04
N ILE A 541 -17.18 9.63 -17.98
CA ILE A 541 -16.33 9.49 -16.78
C ILE A 541 -17.06 8.81 -15.61
N ASP A 542 -18.24 8.25 -15.87
CA ASP A 542 -19.05 7.55 -14.86
C ASP A 542 -18.27 6.39 -14.25
N THR A 543 -18.49 6.18 -12.97
CA THR A 543 -17.88 5.10 -12.22
C THR A 543 -18.94 4.15 -11.71
N VAL A 544 -18.77 2.85 -11.92
CA VAL A 544 -19.64 1.84 -11.32
C VAL A 544 -19.12 1.53 -9.91
N THR A 545 -20.02 1.59 -8.95
CA THR A 545 -19.71 1.21 -7.58
C THR A 545 -20.54 0.03 -7.14
N MET A 546 -19.92 -0.87 -6.38
CA MET A 546 -20.58 -2.05 -5.82
C MET A 546 -20.31 -2.14 -4.33
N TRP A 547 -21.37 -2.27 -3.56
CA TRP A 547 -21.33 -2.62 -2.14
C TRP A 547 -21.84 -4.04 -1.96
N VAL A 548 -21.12 -4.82 -1.19
CA VAL A 548 -21.46 -6.23 -0.95
C VAL A 548 -21.15 -6.63 0.48
N ASP A 549 -22.04 -7.41 1.06
CA ASP A 549 -21.85 -8.10 2.33
C ASP A 549 -22.61 -9.43 2.32
N GLU A 550 -22.62 -10.14 3.43
CA GLU A 550 -23.29 -11.42 3.59
C GLU A 550 -24.83 -11.32 3.54
N PHE A 551 -25.41 -10.14 3.56
CA PHE A 551 -26.87 -9.91 3.53
C PHE A 551 -27.34 -9.40 2.20
N LYS A 552 -26.53 -8.52 1.53
CA LYS A 552 -26.99 -7.77 0.37
C LYS A 552 -25.85 -7.41 -0.58
N THR A 553 -26.23 -7.30 -1.84
CA THR A 553 -25.42 -6.71 -2.91
C THR A 553 -26.14 -5.52 -3.51
N LYS A 554 -25.45 -4.40 -3.70
CA LYS A 554 -25.96 -3.22 -4.40
C LYS A 554 -24.91 -2.74 -5.41
N THR A 555 -25.29 -2.63 -6.68
CA THR A 555 -24.45 -2.08 -7.75
C THR A 555 -25.13 -0.85 -8.33
N GLN A 556 -24.40 0.23 -8.52
CA GLN A 556 -24.94 1.50 -9.04
C GLN A 556 -23.87 2.27 -9.80
N THR A 557 -24.29 2.93 -10.88
CA THR A 557 -23.46 3.92 -11.58
C THR A 557 -23.54 5.27 -10.86
N ILE A 558 -22.40 5.86 -10.57
CA ILE A 558 -22.25 7.23 -10.10
C ILE A 558 -22.06 8.09 -11.35
N ASN A 559 -23.02 8.95 -11.62
CA ASN A 559 -23.15 9.66 -12.90
C ASN A 559 -22.55 11.05 -12.86
N SER A 560 -21.61 11.31 -13.76
CA SER A 560 -20.97 12.63 -13.94
C SER A 560 -21.90 13.68 -14.58
N GLY A 561 -22.96 13.25 -15.28
CA GLY A 561 -23.93 14.14 -15.92
C GLY A 561 -25.01 14.71 -14.99
N LYS A 562 -25.05 14.32 -13.70
CA LYS A 562 -25.95 14.88 -12.71
C LYS A 562 -25.40 16.16 -12.11
N SER A 563 -26.28 17.04 -11.66
CA SER A 563 -25.88 18.30 -10.97
C SER A 563 -25.27 18.07 -9.58
N GLU A 564 -25.48 16.89 -9.00
CA GLU A 564 -24.93 16.51 -7.69
C GLU A 564 -23.48 16.03 -7.84
N ASP A 565 -22.60 16.47 -6.96
CA ASP A 565 -21.21 16.03 -6.91
C ASP A 565 -21.10 14.50 -6.79
N LEU A 566 -20.14 13.91 -7.50
CA LEU A 566 -19.94 12.46 -7.57
C LEU A 566 -19.70 11.84 -6.19
N VAL A 567 -18.93 12.52 -5.34
CA VAL A 567 -18.65 12.06 -3.97
C VAL A 567 -19.93 12.08 -3.12
N GLN A 568 -20.79 13.08 -3.30
CA GLN A 568 -22.07 13.15 -2.58
C GLN A 568 -23.04 12.06 -3.05
N GLN A 569 -23.09 11.77 -4.36
CA GLN A 569 -23.89 10.64 -4.88
C GLN A 569 -23.42 9.30 -4.28
N TYR A 570 -22.09 9.11 -4.23
CA TYR A 570 -21.49 7.92 -3.60
C TYR A 570 -21.87 7.84 -2.13
N LYS A 571 -21.62 8.91 -1.37
CA LYS A 571 -21.90 8.99 0.07
C LYS A 571 -23.34 8.64 0.39
N LYS A 572 -24.29 9.24 -0.29
CA LYS A 572 -25.73 8.97 -0.11
C LYS A 572 -26.07 7.50 -0.32
N THR A 573 -25.47 6.86 -1.32
CA THR A 573 -25.73 5.44 -1.61
C THR A 573 -25.02 4.54 -0.59
N HIS A 574 -23.80 4.90 -0.19
CA HIS A 574 -23.05 4.21 0.85
C HIS A 574 -23.81 4.25 2.18
N ASP A 575 -24.24 5.43 2.62
CA ASP A 575 -24.99 5.60 3.86
C ASP A 575 -26.27 4.76 3.88
N GLN A 576 -27.01 4.71 2.77
CA GLN A 576 -28.18 3.83 2.64
C GLN A 576 -27.84 2.34 2.76
N PHE A 577 -26.72 1.91 2.19
CA PHE A 577 -26.23 0.53 2.33
C PHE A 577 -25.87 0.22 3.77
N ILE A 578 -25.17 1.13 4.45
CA ILE A 578 -24.75 1.01 5.85
C ILE A 578 -25.94 0.94 6.80
N GLU A 579 -27.00 1.74 6.57
CA GLU A 579 -28.22 1.67 7.40
C GLU A 579 -28.83 0.26 7.34
N LEU A 580 -28.95 -0.30 6.14
CA LEU A 580 -29.49 -1.65 5.98
C LEU A 580 -28.58 -2.72 6.60
N ARG A 581 -27.26 -2.55 6.50
CA ARG A 581 -26.32 -3.46 7.12
C ARG A 581 -26.37 -3.37 8.65
N ALA A 582 -26.43 -2.16 9.21
CA ALA A 582 -26.55 -1.96 10.65
C ALA A 582 -27.84 -2.60 11.21
N ASP A 583 -28.97 -2.44 10.51
CA ASP A 583 -30.22 -3.08 10.87
C ASP A 583 -30.13 -4.63 10.82
N ALA A 584 -29.50 -5.18 9.77
CA ALA A 584 -29.27 -6.62 9.67
C ALA A 584 -28.34 -7.16 10.78
N LEU A 585 -27.26 -6.44 11.10
CA LEU A 585 -26.35 -6.81 12.20
C LEU A 585 -27.03 -6.76 13.55
N SER A 586 -27.91 -5.78 13.80
CA SER A 586 -28.62 -5.64 15.08
C SER A 586 -29.60 -6.79 15.37
N LYS A 587 -30.04 -7.49 14.32
CA LYS A 587 -30.96 -8.64 14.38
C LYS A 587 -30.26 -9.98 14.49
N GLN A 588 -28.93 -10.01 14.42
CA GLN A 588 -28.16 -11.25 14.56
C GLN A 588 -28.10 -11.73 16.00
N ILE A 589 -27.93 -13.03 16.17
CA ILE A 589 -27.67 -13.66 17.49
C ILE A 589 -26.45 -13.00 18.12
N VAL A 590 -26.59 -12.55 19.35
CA VAL A 590 -25.53 -11.88 20.12
C VAL A 590 -24.52 -12.92 20.60
N LYS A 591 -23.32 -12.88 20.01
CA LYS A 591 -22.18 -13.73 20.39
C LYS A 591 -21.23 -13.04 21.39
N HIS A 592 -21.22 -11.73 21.43
CA HIS A 592 -20.24 -10.93 22.15
C HIS A 592 -20.97 -10.00 23.13
N LYS A 593 -20.98 -10.38 24.41
CA LYS A 593 -21.55 -9.59 25.47
C LYS A 593 -20.45 -9.18 26.44
N ALA A 594 -20.37 -7.88 26.75
CA ALA A 594 -19.29 -7.34 27.56
C ALA A 594 -19.77 -6.69 28.86
N TYR A 595 -18.85 -6.55 29.78
CA TYR A 595 -18.96 -5.69 30.96
C TYR A 595 -17.65 -4.94 31.19
N ILE A 596 -17.69 -3.85 31.96
CA ILE A 596 -16.50 -3.08 32.28
C ILE A 596 -15.99 -3.46 33.66
N VAL A 597 -14.69 -3.79 33.71
CA VAL A 597 -13.96 -4.04 34.96
C VAL A 597 -13.62 -2.70 35.61
N ASP A 598 -14.16 -2.43 36.78
CA ASP A 598 -13.89 -1.19 37.49
C ASP A 598 -12.42 -1.11 37.95
N CYS A 599 -11.77 -0.01 37.67
CA CYS A 599 -10.39 0.32 38.00
C CYS A 599 -10.26 1.78 38.48
N SER A 600 -11.38 2.41 38.92
CA SER A 600 -11.38 3.83 39.29
C SER A 600 -10.50 4.13 40.50
N ASP A 601 -10.39 3.18 41.40
CA ASP A 601 -9.53 3.23 42.59
C ASP A 601 -8.03 3.18 42.30
N LEU A 602 -7.65 2.72 41.11
CA LEU A 602 -6.25 2.61 40.68
C LEU A 602 -5.74 3.83 39.90
N VAL A 603 -6.61 4.81 39.65
CA VAL A 603 -6.23 6.03 38.91
C VAL A 603 -5.36 6.93 39.78
N THR A 604 -4.16 7.31 39.28
CA THR A 604 -3.27 8.21 40.04
C THR A 604 -3.88 9.59 40.25
N GLU A 605 -3.53 10.27 41.34
CA GLU A 605 -4.04 11.63 41.61
C GLU A 605 -3.56 12.65 40.57
N LYS A 606 -2.32 12.52 40.14
CA LYS A 606 -1.65 13.40 39.13
C LYS A 606 -1.06 12.59 38.01
N GLU A 607 -0.70 13.24 36.89
CA GLU A 607 0.02 12.63 35.81
C GLU A 607 1.38 12.08 36.27
N VAL A 608 1.65 10.81 36.04
CA VAL A 608 2.90 10.16 36.40
C VAL A 608 3.52 9.50 35.14
N ARG A 609 4.85 9.50 35.06
CA ARG A 609 5.56 8.90 33.93
C ARG A 609 5.44 7.37 33.92
N ARG A 610 5.42 6.73 35.09
CA ARG A 610 5.24 5.28 35.26
C ARG A 610 4.30 5.03 36.41
N LEU A 611 3.50 3.99 36.30
CA LEU A 611 2.72 3.51 37.44
C LEU A 611 3.68 2.92 38.49
N ASP A 612 3.31 3.09 39.75
CA ASP A 612 3.90 2.35 40.87
C ASP A 612 3.69 0.84 40.66
N GLN A 613 4.69 0.04 41.05
CA GLN A 613 4.64 -1.40 40.91
C GLN A 613 3.43 -2.03 41.65
N SER A 614 3.07 -1.46 42.81
CA SER A 614 1.88 -1.91 43.57
C SER A 614 0.58 -1.67 42.80
N LEU A 615 0.37 -0.49 42.22
CA LEU A 615 -0.82 -0.19 41.40
C LEU A 615 -0.86 -1.06 40.13
N GLN A 616 0.29 -1.31 39.49
CA GLN A 616 0.36 -2.19 38.33
C GLN A 616 0.02 -3.64 38.71
N SER A 617 0.50 -4.13 39.86
CA SER A 617 0.15 -5.47 40.37
C SER A 617 -1.32 -5.59 40.71
N GLN A 618 -1.93 -4.57 41.29
CA GLN A 618 -3.37 -4.53 41.57
C GLN A 618 -4.20 -4.55 40.27
N TYR A 619 -3.76 -3.85 39.23
CA TYR A 619 -4.38 -3.91 37.89
C TYR A 619 -4.31 -5.31 37.31
N PHE A 620 -3.17 -5.99 37.42
CA PHE A 620 -2.98 -7.36 36.95
C PHE A 620 -3.80 -8.35 37.78
N GLU A 621 -3.94 -8.12 39.07
CA GLU A 621 -4.82 -8.92 39.94
C GLU A 621 -6.29 -8.82 39.50
N ARG A 622 -6.78 -7.62 39.09
CA ARG A 622 -8.12 -7.47 38.52
C ARG A 622 -8.29 -8.30 37.23
N ILE A 623 -7.27 -8.35 36.40
CA ILE A 623 -7.28 -9.18 35.20
C ILE A 623 -7.37 -10.66 35.57
N LYS A 624 -6.57 -11.14 36.53
CA LYS A 624 -6.58 -12.52 37.00
C LYS A 624 -7.96 -12.92 37.56
N GLN A 625 -8.51 -12.12 38.45
CA GLN A 625 -9.83 -12.37 39.05
C GLN A 625 -10.94 -12.45 37.98
N ASN A 626 -10.88 -11.59 36.96
CA ASN A 626 -11.84 -11.66 35.87
C ASN A 626 -11.59 -12.86 34.92
N ALA A 627 -10.36 -13.33 34.78
CA ALA A 627 -10.08 -14.57 34.06
C ALA A 627 -10.69 -15.79 34.75
N GLU A 628 -10.60 -15.87 36.11
CA GLU A 628 -11.26 -16.90 36.88
C GLU A 628 -12.80 -16.85 36.75
N GLN A 629 -13.39 -15.65 36.84
CA GLN A 629 -14.84 -15.47 36.71
C GLN A 629 -15.35 -15.85 35.31
N LEU A 630 -14.61 -15.47 34.25
CA LEU A 630 -14.94 -15.81 32.88
C LEU A 630 -14.80 -17.32 32.63
N HIS A 631 -13.75 -17.93 33.17
CA HIS A 631 -13.55 -19.38 33.09
C HIS A 631 -14.73 -20.13 33.73
N PHE A 632 -15.16 -19.77 34.96
CA PHE A 632 -16.30 -20.43 35.59
C PHE A 632 -17.59 -20.34 34.78
N LYS A 633 -17.78 -19.32 33.97
CA LYS A 633 -18.96 -19.13 33.12
C LYS A 633 -18.87 -19.76 31.73
N HIS A 634 -17.64 -19.96 31.23
CA HIS A 634 -17.39 -20.28 29.80
C HIS A 634 -16.45 -21.50 29.59
N HIS A 635 -16.35 -22.41 30.53
CA HIS A 635 -15.57 -23.63 30.37
C HIS A 635 -16.33 -24.69 29.59
N THR A 636 -15.60 -25.67 29.03
CA THR A 636 -16.08 -26.92 28.47
C THR A 636 -15.52 -28.06 29.31
N ILE A 637 -16.30 -29.15 29.53
CA ILE A 637 -15.87 -30.28 30.32
C ILE A 637 -15.12 -31.25 29.42
N ASP A 638 -13.90 -31.63 29.78
CA ASP A 638 -13.16 -32.71 29.14
C ASP A 638 -13.74 -34.08 29.52
N THR A 639 -14.18 -34.84 28.54
CA THR A 639 -14.86 -36.14 28.79
C THR A 639 -13.93 -37.21 29.33
N GLN A 640 -12.60 -37.07 29.16
CA GLN A 640 -11.64 -38.10 29.66
C GLN A 640 -11.28 -37.89 31.13
N THR A 641 -11.10 -36.62 31.56
CA THR A 641 -10.65 -36.29 32.91
C THR A 641 -11.73 -35.65 33.77
N SER A 642 -12.89 -35.32 33.19
CA SER A 642 -13.98 -34.53 33.80
C SER A 642 -13.55 -33.11 34.21
N LYS A 643 -12.40 -32.62 33.78
CA LYS A 643 -11.89 -31.30 34.06
C LYS A 643 -12.66 -30.22 33.30
N LYS A 644 -12.79 -29.08 33.94
CA LYS A 644 -13.38 -27.88 33.36
C LYS A 644 -12.29 -27.04 32.70
N VAL A 645 -12.35 -26.90 31.39
CA VAL A 645 -11.26 -26.32 30.57
C VAL A 645 -11.77 -25.11 29.79
N SER A 646 -11.01 -24.03 29.75
CA SER A 646 -11.29 -22.90 28.84
C SER A 646 -10.03 -22.33 28.22
N PHE A 647 -10.19 -21.75 27.02
CA PHE A 647 -9.17 -20.98 26.30
C PHE A 647 -9.56 -19.51 26.30
N GLY A 648 -8.77 -18.70 26.99
CA GLY A 648 -9.00 -17.26 27.07
C GLY A 648 -7.88 -16.43 26.46
N VAL A 649 -8.21 -15.24 26.01
CA VAL A 649 -7.23 -14.26 25.53
C VAL A 649 -7.26 -13.00 26.38
N VAL A 650 -6.10 -12.55 26.82
CA VAL A 650 -5.92 -11.26 27.49
C VAL A 650 -5.11 -10.35 26.59
N ARG A 651 -5.76 -9.33 26.04
CA ARG A 651 -5.13 -8.39 25.13
C ARG A 651 -4.65 -7.15 25.85
N VAL A 652 -3.37 -6.84 25.72
CA VAL A 652 -2.76 -5.60 26.22
C VAL A 652 -2.16 -4.78 25.07
N ALA A 653 -2.13 -3.46 25.23
CA ALA A 653 -1.82 -2.56 24.13
C ALA A 653 -0.36 -2.63 23.64
N ASN A 654 0.58 -2.99 24.53
CA ASN A 654 2.02 -2.86 24.27
C ASN A 654 2.80 -4.08 24.80
N ILE A 655 3.99 -4.30 24.26
CA ILE A 655 4.85 -5.46 24.57
C ILE A 655 5.33 -5.48 26.03
N PRO A 656 5.86 -4.39 26.62
CA PRO A 656 6.31 -4.45 28.01
C PRO A 656 5.22 -4.87 29.00
N PRO A 657 3.99 -4.32 28.96
CA PRO A 657 2.87 -4.83 29.75
C PRO A 657 2.50 -6.29 29.49
N CYS A 658 2.60 -6.76 28.23
CA CYS A 658 2.34 -8.15 27.87
C CYS A 658 3.30 -9.10 28.61
N ILE A 659 4.58 -8.80 28.61
CA ILE A 659 5.61 -9.59 29.31
C ILE A 659 5.38 -9.52 30.83
N ALA A 660 5.18 -8.31 31.38
CA ALA A 660 4.98 -8.14 32.82
C ALA A 660 3.71 -8.85 33.32
N LEU A 661 2.61 -8.78 32.59
CA LEU A 661 1.37 -9.48 32.92
C LEU A 661 1.55 -11.01 32.84
N THR A 662 2.22 -11.50 31.82
CA THR A 662 2.52 -12.95 31.71
C THR A 662 3.32 -13.44 32.90
N GLN A 663 4.38 -12.73 33.28
CA GLN A 663 5.18 -13.05 34.46
C GLN A 663 4.36 -12.99 35.76
N TYR A 664 3.48 -11.99 35.87
CA TYR A 664 2.58 -11.87 37.01
C TYR A 664 1.63 -13.09 37.11
N LEU A 665 0.94 -13.45 36.03
CA LEU A 665 -0.02 -14.57 36.01
C LEU A 665 0.64 -15.92 36.29
N LEU A 666 1.90 -16.12 35.87
CA LEU A 666 2.67 -17.32 36.14
C LEU A 666 3.08 -17.46 37.61
N ASN A 667 3.26 -16.33 38.31
CA ASN A 667 3.73 -16.31 39.72
C ASN A 667 2.62 -16.00 40.73
N ALA A 668 1.43 -15.67 40.24
CA ALA A 668 0.30 -15.32 41.10
C ALA A 668 -0.30 -16.55 41.81
N GLU A 669 -0.82 -16.36 43.01
CA GLU A 669 -1.64 -17.36 43.67
C GLU A 669 -3.04 -17.40 43.03
N TRP A 670 -3.43 -18.55 42.51
CA TRP A 670 -4.77 -18.77 41.97
C TRP A 670 -5.68 -19.41 42.99
N SER A 671 -7.00 -19.29 42.79
CA SER A 671 -7.97 -19.94 43.65
C SER A 671 -7.75 -21.44 43.69
N PRO A 672 -7.97 -22.13 44.88
CA PRO A 672 -7.73 -23.56 45.02
C PRO A 672 -8.45 -24.36 43.92
N GLY A 673 -7.74 -25.35 43.37
CA GLY A 673 -8.28 -26.23 42.32
C GLY A 673 -8.22 -25.63 40.90
N ILE A 674 -7.54 -24.49 40.70
CA ILE A 674 -7.32 -23.86 39.40
C ILE A 674 -5.86 -24.00 39.01
N SER A 675 -5.63 -24.59 37.84
CA SER A 675 -4.31 -24.74 37.20
C SER A 675 -4.21 -23.85 35.95
N PRO A 676 -3.48 -22.70 36.00
CA PRO A 676 -3.31 -21.83 34.86
C PRO A 676 -2.22 -22.36 33.90
N ARG A 677 -2.40 -22.11 32.61
CA ARG A 677 -1.42 -22.32 31.53
C ARG A 677 -1.31 -21.03 30.74
N VAL A 678 -0.24 -20.27 30.95
CA VAL A 678 -0.10 -18.90 30.44
C VAL A 678 0.97 -18.84 29.38
N MET A 679 0.66 -18.19 28.26
CA MET A 679 1.56 -17.99 27.13
C MET A 679 1.54 -16.52 26.70
N ALA A 680 2.73 -15.91 26.45
CA ALA A 680 2.84 -14.59 25.85
C ALA A 680 2.87 -14.68 24.33
N TYR A 681 2.24 -13.71 23.64
CA TYR A 681 2.28 -13.62 22.18
C TYR A 681 2.45 -12.16 21.71
N HIS A 682 3.62 -11.87 21.11
CA HIS A 682 3.94 -10.52 20.62
C HIS A 682 5.00 -10.52 19.50
N SER A 683 5.10 -9.41 18.76
CA SER A 683 5.94 -9.29 17.55
C SER A 683 7.46 -9.37 17.78
N ARG A 684 7.96 -9.21 19.01
CA ARG A 684 9.40 -9.25 19.33
C ARG A 684 9.89 -10.61 19.84
N GLN A 685 9.08 -11.65 19.77
CA GLN A 685 9.54 -13.01 20.06
C GLN A 685 10.50 -13.48 18.97
N VAL A 686 11.42 -14.39 19.35
CA VAL A 686 12.33 -15.05 18.40
C VAL A 686 11.50 -15.75 17.33
N LEU A 687 11.86 -15.58 16.07
CA LEU A 687 11.05 -16.05 14.93
C LEU A 687 10.69 -17.52 14.98
N LEU A 688 11.65 -18.39 15.34
CA LEU A 688 11.41 -19.83 15.46
C LEU A 688 10.34 -20.15 16.52
N LEU A 689 10.51 -19.59 17.73
CA LEU A 689 9.56 -19.75 18.82
C LEU A 689 8.18 -19.24 18.43
N ARG A 690 8.13 -18.08 17.77
CA ARG A 690 6.89 -17.49 17.33
C ARG A 690 6.18 -18.35 16.27
N SER A 691 6.91 -18.89 15.32
CA SER A 691 6.37 -19.77 14.29
C SER A 691 5.74 -21.03 14.89
N GLU A 692 6.47 -21.70 15.79
CA GLU A 692 5.96 -22.90 16.50
C GLU A 692 4.71 -22.57 17.33
N GLN A 693 4.73 -21.43 18.02
CA GLN A 693 3.61 -20.95 18.81
C GLN A 693 2.38 -20.67 17.93
N GLU A 694 2.57 -19.98 16.80
CA GLU A 694 1.51 -19.68 15.84
C GLU A 694 0.91 -20.97 15.25
N ARG A 695 1.75 -21.94 14.88
CA ARG A 695 1.32 -23.25 14.40
C ARG A 695 0.47 -24.00 15.42
N HIS A 696 0.93 -24.05 16.66
CA HIS A 696 0.18 -24.71 17.74
C HIS A 696 -1.16 -24.02 18.01
N LEU A 697 -1.18 -22.68 18.08
CA LEU A 697 -2.41 -21.92 18.28
C LEU A 697 -3.40 -22.12 17.10
N ASP A 698 -2.92 -22.09 15.85
CA ASP A 698 -3.74 -22.35 14.68
C ASP A 698 -4.32 -23.79 14.66
N GLN A 699 -3.60 -24.76 15.21
CA GLN A 699 -4.08 -26.14 15.33
C GLN A 699 -5.14 -26.28 16.43
N VAL A 700 -4.90 -25.72 17.60
CA VAL A 700 -5.76 -25.86 18.80
C VAL A 700 -7.00 -24.97 18.72
N LEU A 701 -6.88 -23.74 18.20
CA LEU A 701 -7.94 -22.73 18.24
C LEU A 701 -8.83 -22.65 17.00
N LYS A 702 -8.64 -23.51 15.97
CA LYS A 702 -9.60 -23.64 14.85
C LYS A 702 -10.81 -24.48 15.25
N ARG A 703 -11.59 -23.99 16.16
CA ARG A 703 -12.71 -24.71 16.80
C ARG A 703 -14.00 -24.53 16.00
N LYS A 704 -14.72 -25.63 15.72
CA LYS A 704 -15.98 -25.63 14.94
C LYS A 704 -17.13 -26.37 15.62
N GLU A 705 -16.87 -26.94 16.80
CA GLU A 705 -17.88 -27.63 17.62
C GLU A 705 -18.99 -26.67 18.08
N LYS A 706 -20.12 -27.23 18.54
CA LYS A 706 -21.15 -26.43 19.21
C LYS A 706 -20.68 -25.99 20.61
N LEU A 707 -21.24 -24.92 21.10
CA LEU A 707 -20.93 -24.44 22.44
C LEU A 707 -21.28 -25.52 23.48
N GLY A 708 -20.30 -25.89 24.31
CA GLY A 708 -20.43 -26.91 25.36
C GLY A 708 -20.16 -28.36 24.89
N GLU A 709 -19.95 -28.59 23.59
CA GLU A 709 -19.50 -29.90 23.09
C GLU A 709 -17.99 -30.08 23.31
N GLN A 710 -17.55 -31.36 23.41
CA GLN A 710 -16.12 -31.70 23.42
C GLN A 710 -15.41 -31.09 22.24
N THR A 711 -14.33 -30.35 22.50
CA THR A 711 -13.49 -29.76 21.43
C THR A 711 -12.38 -30.71 21.00
N ALA A 712 -12.08 -30.76 19.71
CA ALA A 712 -10.92 -31.48 19.18
C ALA A 712 -9.59 -30.98 19.79
N ALA A 713 -9.54 -29.76 20.28
CA ALA A 713 -8.39 -29.19 20.97
C ALA A 713 -7.95 -30.01 22.19
N PHE A 714 -8.87 -30.69 22.86
CA PHE A 714 -8.54 -31.54 24.02
C PHE A 714 -7.84 -32.87 23.61
N LEU A 715 -7.83 -33.20 22.33
CA LEU A 715 -7.12 -34.39 21.78
C LEU A 715 -5.72 -34.03 21.28
N ASP A 716 -5.35 -32.73 21.22
CA ASP A 716 -4.01 -32.30 20.90
C ASP A 716 -3.02 -32.79 21.97
N ASP A 717 -1.89 -33.36 21.56
CA ASP A 717 -0.91 -33.97 22.46
C ASP A 717 -0.41 -33.03 23.54
N VAL A 718 -0.15 -31.75 23.21
CA VAL A 718 0.34 -30.77 24.17
C VAL A 718 -0.75 -30.41 25.16
N ILE A 719 -1.97 -30.16 24.67
CA ILE A 719 -3.12 -29.85 25.54
C ILE A 719 -3.42 -31.07 26.43
N ARG A 720 -3.40 -32.29 25.87
CA ARG A 720 -3.63 -33.51 26.62
C ARG A 720 -2.61 -33.68 27.74
N GLN A 721 -1.33 -33.49 27.45
CA GLN A 721 -0.25 -33.52 28.46
C GLN A 721 -0.52 -32.58 29.62
N HIS A 722 -0.98 -31.37 29.33
CA HIS A 722 -1.31 -30.38 30.36
C HIS A 722 -2.53 -30.81 31.20
N LEU A 723 -3.55 -31.41 30.58
CA LEU A 723 -4.73 -31.87 31.29
C LEU A 723 -4.41 -33.06 32.19
N ASP A 724 -3.56 -33.96 31.73
CA ASP A 724 -3.21 -35.19 32.47
C ASP A 724 -2.17 -34.94 33.58
N SER A 725 -1.42 -33.82 33.50
CA SER A 725 -0.33 -33.48 34.44
C SER A 725 -0.76 -32.77 35.71
N THR A 726 -2.06 -32.47 35.90
CA THR A 726 -2.57 -31.77 37.11
C THR A 726 -3.74 -32.49 37.71
N ASP A 727 -3.88 -32.48 39.03
CA ASP A 727 -5.04 -32.97 39.78
C ASP A 727 -6.14 -31.93 39.92
N ASP A 728 -5.89 -30.69 39.54
CA ASP A 728 -6.86 -29.60 39.66
C ASP A 728 -8.07 -29.81 38.75
N GLU A 729 -9.26 -29.49 39.25
CA GLU A 729 -10.54 -29.59 38.54
C GLU A 729 -10.67 -28.61 37.38
N HIS A 730 -10.05 -27.43 37.52
CA HIS A 730 -10.17 -26.33 36.59
C HIS A 730 -8.83 -26.07 35.90
N VAL A 731 -8.79 -26.10 34.56
CA VAL A 731 -7.61 -25.77 33.77
C VAL A 731 -7.91 -24.59 32.86
N ILE A 732 -7.13 -23.50 33.00
CA ILE A 732 -7.33 -22.28 32.25
C ILE A 732 -6.13 -22.04 31.33
N PHE A 733 -6.33 -22.12 30.02
CA PHE A 733 -5.33 -21.70 29.03
C PHE A 733 -5.50 -20.20 28.73
N ILE A 734 -4.46 -19.40 28.97
CA ILE A 734 -4.49 -17.94 28.81
C ILE A 734 -3.43 -17.49 27.82
N LEU A 735 -3.85 -16.93 26.70
CA LEU A 735 -2.96 -16.24 25.77
C LEU A 735 -2.90 -14.74 26.14
N VAL A 736 -1.76 -14.26 26.62
CA VAL A 736 -1.52 -12.83 26.84
C VAL A 736 -0.94 -12.25 25.55
N ALA A 737 -1.70 -11.47 24.82
CA ALA A 737 -1.34 -11.01 23.50
C ALA A 737 -1.28 -9.49 23.36
N THR A 738 -0.44 -9.03 22.44
CA THR A 738 -0.50 -7.66 21.89
C THR A 738 -1.43 -7.62 20.66
N PRO A 739 -1.65 -6.49 19.99
CA PRO A 739 -2.50 -6.40 18.78
C PRO A 739 -2.18 -7.41 17.64
N VAL A 740 -1.11 -8.14 17.71
CA VAL A 740 -0.80 -9.24 16.75
C VAL A 740 -1.89 -10.32 16.70
N GLU A 741 -2.70 -10.46 17.76
CA GLU A 741 -3.82 -11.41 17.83
C GLU A 741 -5.11 -10.86 17.20
N GLU A 742 -5.21 -9.56 17.02
CA GLU A 742 -6.42 -8.91 16.48
C GLU A 742 -6.63 -9.20 15.01
N VAL A 743 -5.54 -9.38 14.25
CA VAL A 743 -5.57 -9.42 12.78
C VAL A 743 -4.93 -10.70 12.23
N GLY A 744 -5.51 -11.24 11.18
CA GLY A 744 -4.92 -12.33 10.41
C GLY A 744 -4.92 -13.70 11.08
N ARG A 745 -5.64 -13.88 12.18
CA ARG A 745 -5.73 -15.16 12.90
C ARG A 745 -7.14 -15.74 12.84
N ASP A 746 -7.21 -17.04 12.76
CA ASP A 746 -8.49 -17.78 12.72
C ASP A 746 -8.81 -18.46 14.05
N HIS A 747 -8.35 -17.84 15.14
CA HIS A 747 -8.49 -18.34 16.49
C HIS A 747 -9.91 -18.15 17.04
N ASP A 748 -10.36 -19.06 17.85
CA ASP A 748 -11.68 -19.10 18.50
C ASP A 748 -11.53 -19.36 20.00
N PHE A 749 -11.58 -18.29 20.78
CA PHE A 749 -11.49 -18.32 22.27
C PHE A 749 -12.87 -18.48 22.90
N ASP A 750 -12.90 -18.92 24.16
CA ASP A 750 -14.13 -18.99 24.97
C ASP A 750 -14.48 -17.60 25.55
N TRP A 751 -13.45 -16.83 25.90
CA TRP A 751 -13.62 -15.51 26.50
C TRP A 751 -12.41 -14.60 26.24
N ALA A 752 -12.61 -13.28 26.46
CA ALA A 752 -11.54 -12.30 26.32
C ALA A 752 -11.53 -11.25 27.43
N ILE A 753 -10.33 -10.75 27.78
CA ILE A 753 -10.13 -9.55 28.58
C ILE A 753 -9.35 -8.55 27.73
N VAL A 754 -9.84 -7.30 27.65
CA VAL A 754 -9.31 -6.29 26.74
C VAL A 754 -8.85 -5.05 27.51
N GLU A 755 -7.58 -4.73 27.44
CA GLU A 755 -7.09 -3.39 27.72
C GLU A 755 -7.46 -2.47 26.56
N PRO A 756 -8.29 -1.42 26.72
CA PRO A 756 -8.79 -0.64 25.61
C PRO A 756 -7.70 0.23 24.95
N SER A 757 -7.65 0.26 23.63
CA SER A 757 -6.76 1.13 22.85
C SER A 757 -7.46 1.85 21.71
N SER A 758 -8.49 1.23 21.12
CA SER A 758 -9.36 1.79 20.10
C SER A 758 -10.66 0.99 20.10
N TYR A 759 -11.72 1.55 19.51
CA TYR A 759 -12.96 0.80 19.30
C TYR A 759 -12.76 -0.34 18.31
N ARG A 760 -11.94 -0.11 17.28
CA ARG A 760 -11.51 -1.14 16.33
C ARG A 760 -10.90 -2.35 17.02
N SER A 761 -9.92 -2.15 17.91
CA SER A 761 -9.28 -3.23 18.68
C SER A 761 -10.27 -4.04 19.50
N ILE A 762 -11.26 -3.37 20.12
CA ILE A 762 -12.31 -4.05 20.90
C ILE A 762 -13.12 -4.97 20.01
N ILE A 763 -13.56 -4.50 18.83
CA ILE A 763 -14.36 -5.31 17.90
C ILE A 763 -13.54 -6.47 17.31
N GLN A 764 -12.30 -6.19 16.90
CA GLN A 764 -11.44 -7.21 16.27
C GLN A 764 -11.14 -8.34 17.23
N LEU A 765 -10.84 -8.03 18.49
CA LEU A 765 -10.61 -9.06 19.50
C LEU A 765 -11.92 -9.78 19.87
N ALA A 766 -13.03 -9.07 20.03
CA ALA A 766 -14.34 -9.69 20.25
C ALA A 766 -14.66 -10.70 19.14
N GLY A 767 -14.32 -10.40 17.91
CA GLY A 767 -14.45 -11.31 16.76
C GLY A 767 -13.59 -12.59 16.82
N ARG A 768 -12.72 -12.74 17.83
CA ARG A 768 -11.96 -13.97 18.12
C ARG A 768 -12.64 -14.84 19.19
N VAL A 769 -13.69 -14.34 19.82
CA VAL A 769 -14.45 -15.09 20.80
C VAL A 769 -15.67 -15.72 20.14
N LEU A 770 -15.90 -17.01 20.32
CA LEU A 770 -16.98 -17.77 19.68
C LEU A 770 -17.05 -17.56 18.15
N ARG A 771 -15.89 -17.44 17.53
CA ARG A 771 -15.76 -17.05 16.11
C ARG A 771 -16.46 -18.01 15.15
N HIS A 772 -16.18 -19.30 15.25
CA HIS A 772 -16.68 -20.33 14.32
C HIS A 772 -17.87 -21.08 14.88
N ARG A 773 -18.02 -21.04 16.21
CA ARG A 773 -19.06 -21.79 16.90
C ARG A 773 -20.46 -21.23 16.62
N LYS A 774 -21.41 -22.11 16.33
CA LYS A 774 -22.80 -21.75 16.09
C LYS A 774 -23.55 -21.66 17.40
N LEU A 775 -24.32 -20.62 17.55
CA LEU A 775 -25.26 -20.41 18.67
C LEU A 775 -26.69 -20.46 18.12
N ASP A 776 -27.57 -21.09 18.88
CA ASP A 776 -29.01 -21.14 18.56
C ASP A 776 -29.77 -19.98 19.21
N GLN A 777 -29.17 -19.30 20.19
CA GLN A 777 -29.74 -18.16 20.93
C GLN A 777 -28.62 -17.22 21.40
N ASP A 778 -28.97 -16.06 21.85
CA ASP A 778 -28.05 -15.07 22.42
C ASP A 778 -27.27 -15.64 23.61
N ILE A 779 -25.98 -15.30 23.69
CA ILE A 779 -25.17 -15.69 24.84
C ILE A 779 -25.75 -15.08 26.13
N GLN A 780 -25.92 -15.90 27.15
CA GLN A 780 -26.55 -15.48 28.40
C GLN A 780 -25.58 -14.68 29.28
N ASN A 781 -24.39 -15.22 29.51
CA ASN A 781 -23.37 -14.59 30.35
C ASN A 781 -22.40 -13.77 29.47
N PRO A 782 -21.95 -12.57 29.96
CA PRO A 782 -20.89 -11.85 29.28
C PRO A 782 -19.62 -12.70 29.14
N ASN A 783 -19.05 -12.72 27.96
CA ASN A 783 -17.80 -13.41 27.62
C ASN A 783 -16.62 -12.49 27.32
N ILE A 784 -16.82 -11.18 27.47
CA ILE A 784 -15.78 -10.17 27.25
C ILE A 784 -15.73 -9.23 28.47
N ALA A 785 -14.55 -9.07 29.05
CA ALA A 785 -14.27 -8.09 30.07
C ALA A 785 -13.44 -6.94 29.50
N LEU A 786 -13.94 -5.71 29.60
CA LEU A 786 -13.19 -4.53 29.16
C LEU A 786 -12.64 -3.81 30.39
N MET A 787 -11.34 -3.56 30.44
CA MET A 787 -10.75 -2.77 31.48
C MET A 787 -11.23 -1.32 31.36
N GLN A 788 -11.67 -0.71 32.48
CA GLN A 788 -12.21 0.67 32.48
C GLN A 788 -11.19 1.70 31.99
N TYR A 789 -9.93 1.48 32.34
CA TYR A 789 -8.80 2.29 31.90
C TYR A 789 -7.71 1.39 31.34
N ASN A 790 -6.99 1.88 30.35
CA ASN A 790 -5.68 1.30 30.00
C ASN A 790 -4.59 1.82 30.94
N LEU A 791 -3.42 1.21 30.94
CA LEU A 791 -2.31 1.59 31.81
C LEU A 791 -1.87 3.06 31.67
N LYS A 792 -2.02 3.64 30.45
CA LYS A 792 -1.76 5.06 30.20
C LYS A 792 -2.85 5.96 30.82
N GLY A 793 -4.10 5.52 30.78
CA GLY A 793 -5.23 6.21 31.39
C GLY A 793 -5.14 6.23 32.92
N LEU A 794 -4.77 5.13 33.58
CA LEU A 794 -4.53 5.04 35.02
C LEU A 794 -3.50 6.05 35.49
N ARG A 795 -2.44 6.28 34.77
CA ARG A 795 -1.39 7.25 35.09
C ARG A 795 -1.70 8.69 34.67
N LYS A 796 -2.94 8.97 34.26
CA LYS A 796 -3.38 10.27 33.73
C LYS A 796 -2.51 10.85 32.61
N ALA A 797 -1.99 9.99 31.71
CA ALA A 797 -1.26 10.45 30.57
C ALA A 797 -2.13 11.38 29.71
N LYS A 798 -1.53 12.43 29.15
CA LYS A 798 -2.22 13.40 28.28
C LYS A 798 -2.92 12.73 27.11
N VAL A 799 -2.28 11.69 26.56
CA VAL A 799 -2.79 10.85 25.48
C VAL A 799 -2.68 9.39 25.92
N ALA A 800 -3.80 8.68 25.95
CA ALA A 800 -3.84 7.29 26.38
C ALA A 800 -4.23 6.32 25.25
N PHE A 801 -5.00 6.76 24.28
CA PHE A 801 -5.50 5.99 23.13
C PHE A 801 -4.75 6.31 21.82
N GLU A 802 -3.45 6.59 21.92
CA GLU A 802 -2.56 6.68 20.78
C GLU A 802 -2.11 5.26 20.35
N LYS A 803 -1.23 5.03 19.51
CA LYS A 803 -0.74 3.75 19.00
C LYS A 803 -0.77 2.59 20.02
N PRO A 804 -1.62 1.59 19.76
CA PRO A 804 -2.48 1.30 18.61
C PRO A 804 -3.87 1.93 18.64
N GLY A 805 -3.99 3.23 18.72
CA GLY A 805 -5.23 3.99 18.70
C GLY A 805 -5.12 5.24 17.84
N PHE A 806 -6.08 6.14 17.97
CA PHE A 806 -6.25 7.29 17.09
C PHE A 806 -6.14 8.64 17.82
N GLU A 807 -5.96 8.64 19.14
CA GLU A 807 -5.85 9.87 19.91
C GLU A 807 -4.56 10.63 19.56
N ILE A 808 -4.68 11.94 19.33
CA ILE A 808 -3.57 12.84 19.01
C ILE A 808 -3.55 13.97 20.04
N ASN A 809 -2.35 14.38 20.45
CA ASN A 809 -2.19 15.46 21.43
C ASN A 809 -2.44 16.84 20.80
N ASN A 810 -3.70 17.10 20.42
CA ASN A 810 -4.18 18.41 19.97
C ASN A 810 -5.63 18.61 20.41
N ASP A 811 -6.14 19.83 20.33
CA ASP A 811 -7.48 20.17 20.83
C ASP A 811 -8.61 19.49 20.04
N LYS A 812 -8.34 19.05 18.80
CA LYS A 812 -9.32 18.44 17.89
C LYS A 812 -9.54 16.95 18.14
N PHE A 813 -8.48 16.23 18.55
CA PHE A 813 -8.47 14.76 18.61
C PHE A 813 -7.99 14.20 19.96
N LYS A 814 -7.93 15.02 20.99
CA LYS A 814 -7.58 14.60 22.35
C LYS A 814 -8.86 14.33 23.13
N LEU A 815 -9.00 13.12 23.67
CA LEU A 815 -10.16 12.72 24.47
C LEU A 815 -10.21 13.47 25.80
N GLN A 816 -11.41 13.94 26.18
CA GLN A 816 -11.67 14.65 27.42
C GLN A 816 -11.53 13.74 28.65
N THR A 817 -11.91 12.49 28.51
CA THR A 817 -11.81 11.47 29.56
C THR A 817 -11.01 10.27 29.06
N LYS A 818 -10.47 9.47 29.97
CA LYS A 818 -9.86 8.17 29.67
C LYS A 818 -10.70 7.01 30.23
N ASN A 819 -11.86 7.31 30.74
CA ASN A 819 -12.83 6.36 31.31
C ASN A 819 -13.64 5.72 30.17
N LEU A 820 -13.49 4.42 29.98
CA LEU A 820 -14.17 3.69 28.92
C LEU A 820 -15.71 3.71 29.06
N LYS A 821 -16.25 3.77 30.29
CA LYS A 821 -17.71 3.90 30.53
C LYS A 821 -18.29 5.15 29.84
N GLU A 822 -17.57 6.27 29.92
CA GLU A 822 -17.98 7.53 29.29
C GLU A 822 -17.70 7.53 27.78
N LEU A 823 -16.55 6.94 27.36
CA LEU A 823 -16.13 6.88 25.95
C LEU A 823 -17.03 5.98 25.10
N LEU A 824 -17.65 4.95 25.68
CA LEU A 824 -18.59 4.04 25.01
C LEU A 824 -20.06 4.35 25.27
N ASP A 825 -20.37 5.33 26.14
CA ASP A 825 -21.74 5.69 26.54
C ASP A 825 -22.52 4.51 27.12
N ILE A 826 -21.91 3.81 28.04
CA ILE A 826 -22.46 2.59 28.62
C ILE A 826 -23.28 2.94 29.84
N SER A 827 -24.57 2.69 29.77
CA SER A 827 -25.54 2.84 30.87
C SER A 827 -25.85 1.52 31.57
N GLU A 828 -25.69 0.40 30.88
CA GLU A 828 -26.00 -0.94 31.37
C GLU A 828 -24.75 -1.67 31.88
N ALA A 829 -24.93 -2.54 32.89
CA ALA A 829 -23.84 -3.35 33.43
C ALA A 829 -23.25 -4.32 32.38
N ASN A 830 -24.10 -4.83 31.48
CA ASN A 830 -23.74 -5.73 30.39
C ASN A 830 -24.27 -5.18 29.07
N PHE A 831 -23.47 -5.21 28.04
CA PHE A 831 -23.82 -4.64 26.74
C PHE A 831 -23.24 -5.47 25.57
N ASN A 832 -23.85 -5.35 24.41
CA ASN A 832 -23.43 -6.05 23.22
C ASN A 832 -22.30 -5.32 22.49
N ILE A 833 -21.25 -6.04 22.08
CA ILE A 833 -20.21 -5.51 21.21
C ILE A 833 -20.51 -5.93 19.79
N ASN A 834 -20.55 -4.96 18.87
CA ASN A 834 -20.71 -5.18 17.43
C ASN A 834 -19.98 -4.10 16.61
N ALA A 835 -19.97 -4.29 15.29
CA ALA A 835 -19.29 -3.39 14.36
C ALA A 835 -20.07 -2.09 14.06
N ILE A 836 -21.31 -1.93 14.50
CA ILE A 836 -22.20 -0.82 14.10
C ILE A 836 -21.56 0.55 14.38
N PRO A 837 -20.98 0.86 15.57
CA PRO A 837 -20.37 2.17 15.79
C PRO A 837 -19.15 2.46 14.91
N ARG A 838 -18.54 1.43 14.33
CA ARG A 838 -17.39 1.58 13.42
C ARG A 838 -17.83 1.83 11.98
N ILE A 839 -18.89 1.17 11.53
CA ILE A 839 -19.39 1.30 10.14
C ILE A 839 -20.37 2.45 9.97
N LYS A 840 -20.98 2.94 11.06
CA LYS A 840 -21.94 4.03 11.05
C LYS A 840 -21.49 5.13 12.01
N ALA A 841 -21.20 6.31 11.47
CA ALA A 841 -20.78 7.47 12.25
C ALA A 841 -21.98 8.18 12.90
N ASN A 842 -21.82 8.67 14.11
CA ASN A 842 -22.79 9.55 14.75
C ASN A 842 -22.85 10.92 14.05
N GLN A 843 -24.01 11.55 14.05
CA GLN A 843 -24.19 12.90 13.52
C GLN A 843 -24.88 13.78 14.54
N PRO A 844 -24.19 14.83 15.05
CA PRO A 844 -22.80 15.22 14.79
C PRO A 844 -21.77 14.30 15.48
N LEU A 845 -20.56 14.21 14.93
CA LEU A 845 -19.45 13.51 15.56
C LEU A 845 -19.03 14.16 16.88
N GLN A 846 -18.80 13.34 17.90
CA GLN A 846 -18.31 13.75 19.23
C GLN A 846 -16.87 13.26 19.45
N ALA A 847 -15.94 13.64 18.57
CA ALA A 847 -14.57 13.13 18.48
C ALA A 847 -13.78 13.16 19.80
N ILE A 848 -13.97 14.20 20.63
CA ILE A 848 -13.28 14.33 21.92
C ILE A 848 -14.00 13.62 23.08
N LYS A 849 -15.19 13.05 22.84
CA LYS A 849 -16.02 12.42 23.90
C LYS A 849 -16.25 10.94 23.67
N LYS A 850 -16.24 10.47 22.42
CA LYS A 850 -16.56 9.09 22.04
C LYS A 850 -15.44 8.44 21.29
N LEU A 851 -15.09 7.20 21.66
CA LEU A 851 -13.94 6.49 21.10
C LEU A 851 -14.14 6.16 19.60
N ALA A 852 -15.31 5.70 19.20
CA ALA A 852 -15.61 5.42 17.78
C ALA A 852 -15.66 6.71 16.95
N ASP A 853 -16.23 7.78 17.48
CA ASP A 853 -16.31 9.08 16.79
C ASP A 853 -14.94 9.72 16.60
N LEU A 854 -14.01 9.52 17.55
CA LEU A 854 -12.61 9.93 17.39
C LEU A 854 -11.98 9.27 16.15
N GLU A 855 -12.18 7.97 15.99
CA GLU A 855 -11.66 7.21 14.86
C GLU A 855 -12.23 7.72 13.52
N HIS A 856 -13.55 7.94 13.47
CA HIS A 856 -14.19 8.54 12.29
C HIS A 856 -13.65 9.93 11.98
N ALA A 857 -13.48 10.78 13.02
CA ALA A 857 -13.00 12.14 12.81
C ALA A 857 -11.56 12.21 12.32
N VAL A 858 -10.67 11.37 12.86
CA VAL A 858 -9.27 11.30 12.42
C VAL A 858 -9.18 10.80 10.99
N MET A 859 -9.97 9.80 10.60
CA MET A 859 -10.00 9.31 9.22
C MET A 859 -10.60 10.33 8.25
N ALA A 860 -11.65 11.02 8.66
CA ALA A 860 -12.23 12.10 7.87
C ALA A 860 -11.24 13.24 7.66
N ASP A 861 -10.51 13.64 8.70
CA ASP A 861 -9.46 14.67 8.58
C ASP A 861 -8.35 14.26 7.63
N ALA A 862 -7.97 13.00 7.61
CA ALA A 862 -6.92 12.48 6.74
C ALA A 862 -7.37 12.33 5.28
N LEU A 863 -8.61 11.91 5.02
CA LEU A 863 -9.05 11.45 3.70
C LEU A 863 -10.14 12.30 3.06
N THR A 864 -11.04 12.92 3.86
CA THR A 864 -12.22 13.63 3.34
C THR A 864 -12.25 15.11 3.71
N SER A 865 -11.36 15.57 4.59
CA SER A 865 -11.26 16.99 4.91
C SER A 865 -10.54 17.74 3.80
N TYR A 866 -11.28 18.59 3.12
CA TYR A 866 -10.72 19.49 2.13
C TYR A 866 -10.27 20.78 2.83
N LYS A 867 -8.98 21.11 2.72
CA LYS A 867 -8.52 22.45 3.09
C LYS A 867 -8.81 23.38 1.93
N GLN A 868 -9.67 24.35 2.16
CA GLN A 868 -9.86 25.42 1.21
C GLN A 868 -8.67 26.39 1.26
N VAL A 869 -7.92 26.45 0.18
CA VAL A 869 -6.98 27.55 -0.08
C VAL A 869 -7.58 28.33 -1.22
N GLY A 870 -8.11 29.51 -0.90
CA GLY A 870 -8.93 30.25 -1.84
C GLY A 870 -10.28 29.56 -2.10
N ALA A 871 -10.71 29.46 -3.35
CA ALA A 871 -12.00 28.87 -3.72
C ALA A 871 -11.97 27.39 -4.08
N LYS A 872 -10.83 26.68 -3.93
CA LYS A 872 -10.67 25.27 -4.37
C LYS A 872 -10.49 24.34 -3.19
N PRO A 873 -11.24 23.24 -3.10
CA PRO A 873 -10.98 22.18 -2.12
C PRO A 873 -9.68 21.45 -2.49
N LEU A 874 -8.85 21.18 -1.49
CA LEU A 874 -7.55 20.55 -1.66
C LEU A 874 -7.53 19.17 -1.04
N ASN A 875 -7.09 18.19 -1.80
CA ASN A 875 -6.82 16.84 -1.33
C ASN A 875 -5.32 16.72 -1.02
N SER A 876 -4.96 16.65 0.25
CA SER A 876 -3.57 16.58 0.69
C SER A 876 -2.77 15.40 0.12
N TRP A 877 -3.43 14.32 -0.30
CA TRP A 877 -2.80 13.15 -0.89
C TRP A 877 -2.50 13.27 -2.40
N LEU A 878 -3.08 14.28 -3.10
CA LEU A 878 -2.77 14.55 -4.52
C LEU A 878 -1.49 15.35 -4.70
N THR A 879 -0.99 15.97 -3.65
CA THR A 879 -0.01 17.05 -3.76
C THR A 879 1.44 16.63 -3.54
N GLN A 880 1.74 15.47 -3.03
CA GLN A 880 3.07 15.25 -2.46
C GLN A 880 4.12 14.63 -3.38
N LYS A 881 3.85 14.15 -4.58
CA LYS A 881 4.86 13.32 -5.27
C LYS A 881 4.85 13.28 -6.80
N TRP A 882 4.33 14.26 -7.46
CA TRP A 882 4.40 14.28 -8.94
C TRP A 882 5.32 15.34 -9.48
#